data_42e535c44360c2c850d82367f4b4a8b0
#
_entry.id   42e535c44360c2c850d82367f4b4a8b0
#
_cell.length_a   1.000
_cell.length_b   1.000
_cell.length_c   1.000
_cell.angle_alpha   90.00
_cell.angle_beta   90.00
_cell.angle_gamma   90.00
#
_symmetry.space_group_name_H-M   'P 1'
#
loop_
_entity.id
_entity.type
_entity.pdbx_description
1 polymer ?
#
loop_
_entity_poly.entity_id
_entity_poly.type
_entity_poly.pdbx_seq_one_letter_code
_entity_poly.pdbx_strand_id
1 'polypeptide(L)'
;MIYPATFEQKIGFDRLREQVAARCTMRAARERLAAEGFSTSPREIERRLALADEMRLVLDMERDFPGGDYPDIDYVVAKLRVEGSFLDVEEVVILHKALSAVGGIVAFILGREERYPALYARTRGVAAFPEIVQRIEGILDRFGNVKDNASPALQEIRRAIREREGQAAKRLQAVLASAKGAGIVDADAQISIRDGRAVIPVAAGNKRKLNGFIHDESATGKTFYVEPVEVVEINNELRELEYAERREIVRILTEFTESIRPDAGLIADSGDYLAEVDMLRAKGRWASENGCVRPILSTDDRLVLKNARHPLLQQTLKAAGREIVPLDLQLDRRKHILVISGPNAGGKSVCLKTTGIVQYMFQCGFPVPASEVSELPVFRSIFLDIGDEQSIDNDLSTYSSHLLNMKNMLAGASDRTLALIDEFGSGTEPIIGGAIAEAILERLLDKGCYGVITTHYANIKYYASSTDGIANGAMMFDVQNIRPLFRLETGKPGSSFAVEIARKIGLPEEIIRAASEKAGSDHINIEKQLREIARDKHYWEQKRDRIRLTDRKVEELEQNYAEQLAKIRAERQEILKKAKQEAQQLIADANKQIENTIKTIREAQAEKELTRLARRELDDFREAVEAVDSSEKEASVAREIERIERRRQRRDERKARQGAKAAETAAPEPEKPREAVAGSKVRMAGQEMVGVVQSVKGKRAQVAFGQILTTVDKSRLTVVSNNEYREATRPVTARTVVSVDISSRKLNFRDHIDVRGMRASEALDLVQNFIDDALMVGVGTVSILHGKGTGALKEEIRRYLRTVPEIASAADEHADRGGAGITIVNFS
;
A
#
# COMPACT_ATOMS: atom_id res chain seq x y z
N MET A 1 -8.12 29.55 -1.90
CA MET A 1 -7.64 29.99 -0.57
C MET A 1 -7.47 28.77 0.32
N ILE A 2 -6.33 28.65 1.02
CA ILE A 2 -6.07 27.57 1.98
C ILE A 2 -5.98 28.20 3.37
N TYR A 3 -6.67 27.64 4.36
CA TYR A 3 -6.70 28.15 5.70
C TYR A 3 -6.73 26.99 6.71
N PRO A 4 -5.98 27.05 7.82
CA PRO A 4 -5.06 28.12 8.23
C PRO A 4 -3.74 28.12 7.43
N ALA A 5 -2.85 29.06 7.70
CA ALA A 5 -1.52 29.10 7.09
C ALA A 5 -0.69 27.83 7.39
N THR A 6 -0.94 27.19 8.53
CA THR A 6 -0.32 25.91 8.96
C THR A 6 -1.00 24.68 8.37
N PHE A 7 -1.87 24.83 7.36
CA PHE A 7 -2.66 23.74 6.76
C PHE A 7 -1.78 22.53 6.35
N GLU A 8 -0.71 22.78 5.59
CA GLU A 8 0.18 21.72 5.11
C GLU A 8 0.81 20.91 6.27
N GLN A 9 1.21 21.61 7.32
CA GLN A 9 1.77 20.95 8.52
C GLN A 9 0.72 20.10 9.25
N LYS A 10 -0.51 20.63 9.39
CA LYS A 10 -1.62 19.95 10.08
C LYS A 10 -2.06 18.67 9.36
N ILE A 11 -2.00 18.62 8.03
CA ILE A 11 -2.30 17.41 7.24
C ILE A 11 -1.04 16.57 6.94
N GLY A 12 0.16 17.09 7.23
CA GLY A 12 1.44 16.41 6.99
C GLY A 12 1.95 16.48 5.55
N PHE A 13 1.45 17.39 4.73
CA PHE A 13 1.89 17.54 3.34
C PHE A 13 3.31 18.15 3.23
N ASP A 14 3.71 18.98 4.17
CA ASP A 14 5.07 19.49 4.32
C ASP A 14 6.09 18.34 4.37
N ARG A 15 5.85 17.35 5.23
CA ARG A 15 6.70 16.16 5.38
C ARG A 15 6.69 15.29 4.12
N LEU A 16 5.54 15.20 3.44
CA LEU A 16 5.45 14.50 2.16
C LEU A 16 6.31 15.22 1.11
N ARG A 17 6.21 16.56 1.03
CA ARG A 17 7.01 17.38 0.10
C ARG A 17 8.51 17.23 0.39
N GLU A 18 8.92 17.20 1.64
CA GLU A 18 10.30 16.93 2.03
C GLU A 18 10.78 15.54 1.58
N GLN A 19 9.95 14.50 1.73
CA GLN A 19 10.28 13.17 1.24
C GLN A 19 10.47 13.12 -0.28
N VAL A 20 9.66 13.86 -1.04
CA VAL A 20 9.83 13.97 -2.49
C VAL A 20 11.06 14.80 -2.83
N ALA A 21 11.29 15.93 -2.14
CA ALA A 21 12.48 16.77 -2.34
C ALA A 21 13.79 16.01 -2.08
N ALA A 22 13.81 15.11 -1.09
CA ALA A 22 14.98 14.26 -0.82
C ALA A 22 15.30 13.28 -1.96
N ARG A 23 14.39 13.05 -2.89
CA ARG A 23 14.57 12.20 -4.09
C ARG A 23 15.01 13.01 -5.32
N CYS A 24 14.94 14.33 -5.25
CA CYS A 24 15.49 15.21 -6.28
C CYS A 24 17.01 15.26 -6.18
N THR A 25 17.70 15.13 -7.29
CA THR A 25 19.15 15.25 -7.37
C THR A 25 19.58 16.71 -7.56
N MET A 26 18.84 17.49 -8.35
CA MET A 26 19.11 18.88 -8.64
C MET A 26 18.53 19.82 -7.58
N ARG A 27 19.24 20.91 -7.28
CA ARG A 27 18.74 22.01 -6.46
C ARG A 27 17.56 22.70 -7.13
N ALA A 28 17.67 22.98 -8.42
CA ALA A 28 16.61 23.60 -9.21
C ALA A 28 15.30 22.78 -9.20
N ALA A 29 15.38 21.43 -9.20
CA ALA A 29 14.21 20.55 -9.06
C ALA A 29 13.53 20.69 -7.70
N ARG A 30 14.30 20.82 -6.62
CA ARG A 30 13.76 21.05 -5.26
C ARG A 30 13.08 22.40 -5.13
N GLU A 31 13.67 23.45 -5.71
CA GLU A 31 13.09 24.78 -5.74
C GLU A 31 11.79 24.81 -6.52
N ARG A 32 11.72 24.13 -7.69
CA ARG A 32 10.48 23.95 -8.46
C ARG A 32 9.40 23.22 -7.67
N LEU A 33 9.77 22.12 -6.99
CA LEU A 33 8.86 21.37 -6.15
C LEU A 33 8.30 22.21 -5.00
N ALA A 34 9.13 23.06 -4.40
CA ALA A 34 8.70 23.98 -3.34
C ALA A 34 7.77 25.07 -3.86
N ALA A 35 7.98 25.53 -5.10
CA ALA A 35 7.13 26.51 -5.76
C ALA A 35 5.78 25.94 -6.25
N GLU A 36 5.68 24.61 -6.43
CA GLU A 36 4.41 23.98 -6.78
C GLU A 36 3.42 24.03 -5.64
N GLY A 37 2.47 24.90 -5.76
CA GLY A 37 1.40 25.12 -4.80
C GLY A 37 0.05 24.59 -5.27
N PHE A 38 -0.93 24.75 -4.41
CA PHE A 38 -2.32 24.43 -4.62
C PHE A 38 -2.89 25.17 -5.84
N SER A 39 -3.43 24.44 -6.80
CA SER A 39 -4.03 24.98 -8.02
C SER A 39 -5.55 24.86 -7.99
N THR A 40 -6.22 25.85 -8.54
CA THR A 40 -7.68 25.85 -8.77
C THR A 40 -8.04 25.75 -10.25
N SER A 41 -7.04 25.57 -11.12
CA SER A 41 -7.24 25.38 -12.56
C SER A 41 -7.33 23.90 -12.89
N PRO A 42 -8.48 23.38 -13.36
CA PRO A 42 -8.62 21.97 -13.74
C PRO A 42 -7.60 21.52 -14.79
N ARG A 43 -7.34 22.36 -15.79
CA ARG A 43 -6.37 22.07 -16.85
C ARG A 43 -4.94 21.92 -16.32
N GLU A 44 -4.55 22.79 -15.37
CA GLU A 44 -3.21 22.73 -14.79
C GLU A 44 -3.03 21.52 -13.87
N ILE A 45 -4.05 21.20 -13.06
CA ILE A 45 -4.08 20.02 -12.21
C ILE A 45 -3.95 18.76 -13.08
N GLU A 46 -4.76 18.66 -14.12
CA GLU A 46 -4.76 17.51 -15.03
C GLU A 46 -3.41 17.35 -15.74
N ARG A 47 -2.82 18.47 -16.22
CA ARG A 47 -1.49 18.49 -16.84
C ARG A 47 -0.41 17.98 -15.89
N ARG A 48 -0.38 18.50 -14.64
CA ARG A 48 0.61 18.10 -13.62
C ARG A 48 0.46 16.63 -13.24
N LEU A 49 -0.79 16.17 -13.05
CA LEU A 49 -1.09 14.78 -12.74
C LEU A 49 -0.71 13.83 -13.87
N ALA A 50 -1.01 14.20 -15.13
CA ALA A 50 -0.65 13.41 -16.28
C ALA A 50 0.87 13.23 -16.39
N LEU A 51 1.64 14.33 -16.26
CA LEU A 51 3.11 14.26 -16.29
C LEU A 51 3.67 13.40 -15.16
N ALA A 52 3.17 13.56 -13.94
CA ALA A 52 3.65 12.80 -12.78
C ALA A 52 3.29 11.30 -12.88
N ASP A 53 2.10 10.97 -13.36
CA ASP A 53 1.65 9.58 -13.52
C ASP A 53 2.35 8.89 -14.69
N GLU A 54 2.50 9.56 -15.85
CA GLU A 54 3.28 9.00 -16.96
C GLU A 54 4.74 8.77 -16.56
N MET A 55 5.36 9.68 -15.79
CA MET A 55 6.71 9.46 -15.28
C MET A 55 6.76 8.29 -14.30
N ARG A 56 5.75 8.11 -13.45
CA ARG A 56 5.63 6.93 -12.59
C ARG A 56 5.58 5.65 -13.43
N LEU A 57 4.74 5.64 -14.47
CA LEU A 57 4.64 4.49 -15.38
C LEU A 57 5.96 4.22 -16.13
N VAL A 58 6.67 5.26 -16.56
CA VAL A 58 8.02 5.12 -17.15
C VAL A 58 8.95 4.41 -16.18
N LEU A 59 8.99 4.87 -14.91
CA LEU A 59 9.89 4.29 -13.91
C LEU A 59 9.52 2.85 -13.51
N ASP A 60 8.24 2.49 -13.57
CA ASP A 60 7.75 1.15 -13.24
C ASP A 60 7.92 0.16 -14.41
N MET A 61 7.79 0.61 -15.65
CA MET A 61 7.71 -0.25 -16.83
C MET A 61 8.98 -0.27 -17.72
N GLU A 62 9.74 0.81 -17.72
CA GLU A 62 10.87 0.99 -18.63
C GLU A 62 12.20 0.91 -17.86
N ARG A 63 13.06 -0.02 -18.26
CA ARG A 63 14.38 -0.20 -17.62
C ARG A 63 15.48 0.69 -18.22
N ASP A 64 15.26 1.17 -19.42
CA ASP A 64 16.21 1.92 -20.24
C ASP A 64 16.01 3.43 -20.16
N PHE A 65 15.15 3.93 -19.25
CA PHE A 65 15.01 5.35 -19.02
C PHE A 65 16.34 5.95 -18.52
N PRO A 66 16.82 7.05 -19.14
CA PRO A 66 18.10 7.67 -18.78
C PRO A 66 18.05 8.20 -17.33
N GLY A 67 18.38 7.34 -16.39
CA GLY A 67 18.47 7.65 -14.98
C GLY A 67 19.86 8.06 -14.57
N GLY A 68 19.98 8.76 -13.46
CA GLY A 68 21.29 9.15 -12.90
C GLY A 68 21.16 10.37 -12.00
N ASP A 69 22.29 10.86 -11.53
CA ASP A 69 22.37 12.14 -10.85
C ASP A 69 22.51 13.24 -11.89
N TYR A 70 21.47 14.03 -12.02
CA TYR A 70 21.48 15.16 -12.94
C TYR A 70 22.13 16.36 -12.26
N PRO A 71 23.13 17.00 -12.90
CA PRO A 71 23.81 18.15 -12.33
C PRO A 71 23.02 19.45 -12.56
N ASP A 72 23.10 20.38 -11.61
CA ASP A 72 22.67 21.76 -11.81
C ASP A 72 23.66 22.49 -12.72
N ILE A 73 23.15 23.18 -13.75
CA ILE A 73 23.96 23.94 -14.71
C ILE A 73 23.76 25.45 -14.66
N ASP A 74 22.98 25.95 -13.72
CA ASP A 74 22.62 27.38 -13.62
C ASP A 74 23.87 28.27 -13.57
N TYR A 75 24.89 27.88 -12.78
CA TYR A 75 26.12 28.64 -12.66
C TYR A 75 27.00 28.57 -13.92
N VAL A 76 26.95 27.44 -14.65
CA VAL A 76 27.63 27.26 -15.94
C VAL A 76 27.00 28.20 -16.98
N VAL A 77 25.66 28.21 -17.05
CA VAL A 77 24.89 29.11 -17.91
C VAL A 77 25.14 30.58 -17.56
N ALA A 78 25.16 30.92 -16.26
CA ALA A 78 25.47 32.27 -15.83
C ALA A 78 26.86 32.72 -16.32
N LYS A 79 27.87 31.83 -16.26
CA LYS A 79 29.23 32.09 -16.74
C LYS A 79 29.28 32.19 -18.27
N LEU A 80 28.52 31.38 -19.02
CA LEU A 80 28.39 31.48 -20.48
C LEU A 80 27.87 32.81 -20.95
N ARG A 81 27.04 33.50 -20.18
CA ARG A 81 26.46 34.82 -20.51
C ARG A 81 27.45 35.97 -20.35
N VAL A 82 28.57 35.75 -19.68
CA VAL A 82 29.59 36.77 -19.44
C VAL A 82 30.60 36.72 -20.56
N GLU A 83 30.71 37.78 -21.35
CA GLU A 83 31.71 37.93 -22.42
C GLU A 83 33.13 37.81 -21.87
N GLY A 84 33.99 37.08 -22.57
CA GLY A 84 35.41 36.88 -22.17
C GLY A 84 35.61 35.88 -21.07
N SER A 85 34.55 35.33 -20.49
CA SER A 85 34.66 34.17 -19.56
C SER A 85 34.86 32.88 -20.36
N PHE A 86 35.47 31.88 -19.70
CA PHE A 86 35.53 30.53 -20.27
C PHE A 86 35.17 29.49 -19.19
N LEU A 87 34.62 28.37 -19.62
CA LEU A 87 34.33 27.24 -18.74
C LEU A 87 35.61 26.45 -18.47
N ASP A 88 35.84 26.14 -17.19
CA ASP A 88 36.92 25.24 -16.83
C ASP A 88 36.58 23.76 -17.11
N VAL A 89 37.48 22.86 -16.89
CA VAL A 89 37.33 21.44 -17.20
C VAL A 89 36.14 20.83 -16.41
N GLU A 90 35.99 21.18 -15.14
CA GLU A 90 34.91 20.65 -14.28
C GLU A 90 33.54 21.14 -14.76
N GLU A 91 33.44 22.41 -15.12
CA GLU A 91 32.23 23.01 -15.66
C GLU A 91 31.81 22.39 -17.01
N VAL A 92 32.80 22.08 -17.87
CA VAL A 92 32.55 21.39 -19.15
C VAL A 92 32.08 19.94 -18.89
N VAL A 93 32.64 19.23 -17.91
CA VAL A 93 32.16 17.89 -17.50
C VAL A 93 30.72 17.94 -17.01
N ILE A 94 30.37 18.94 -16.21
CA ILE A 94 29.02 19.13 -15.70
C ILE A 94 28.06 19.43 -16.86
N LEU A 95 28.44 20.33 -17.77
CA LEU A 95 27.66 20.63 -18.96
C LEU A 95 27.47 19.38 -19.84
N HIS A 96 28.51 18.59 -20.05
CA HIS A 96 28.44 17.33 -20.80
C HIS A 96 27.43 16.36 -20.20
N LYS A 97 27.51 16.14 -18.88
CA LYS A 97 26.57 15.27 -18.18
C LYS A 97 25.11 15.72 -18.33
N ALA A 98 24.86 17.03 -18.17
CA ALA A 98 23.52 17.57 -18.29
C ALA A 98 22.97 17.45 -19.71
N LEU A 99 23.72 17.87 -20.74
CA LEU A 99 23.28 17.81 -22.13
C LEU A 99 23.13 16.38 -22.62
N SER A 100 24.01 15.47 -22.21
CA SER A 100 23.89 14.03 -22.53
C SER A 100 22.63 13.43 -21.90
N ALA A 101 22.30 13.81 -20.65
CA ALA A 101 21.06 13.39 -19.99
C ALA A 101 19.83 13.93 -20.72
N VAL A 102 19.82 15.21 -21.08
CA VAL A 102 18.74 15.83 -21.85
C VAL A 102 18.57 15.11 -23.19
N GLY A 103 19.66 14.90 -23.94
CA GLY A 103 19.63 14.19 -25.22
C GLY A 103 19.05 12.79 -25.11
N GLY A 104 19.48 12.04 -24.09
CA GLY A 104 18.98 10.69 -23.81
C GLY A 104 17.48 10.68 -23.45
N ILE A 105 17.04 11.61 -22.57
CA ILE A 105 15.62 11.74 -22.16
C ILE A 105 14.75 12.12 -23.36
N VAL A 106 15.19 13.11 -24.15
CA VAL A 106 14.47 13.54 -25.36
C VAL A 106 14.33 12.39 -26.35
N ALA A 107 15.40 11.68 -26.65
CA ALA A 107 15.36 10.54 -27.57
C ALA A 107 14.43 9.42 -27.03
N PHE A 108 14.48 9.16 -25.73
CA PHE A 108 13.64 8.14 -25.09
C PHE A 108 12.15 8.47 -25.22
N ILE A 109 11.76 9.70 -24.85
CA ILE A 109 10.36 10.12 -24.82
C ILE A 109 9.79 10.31 -26.22
N LEU A 110 10.52 10.93 -27.14
CA LEU A 110 10.06 11.14 -28.52
C LEU A 110 9.81 9.83 -29.28
N GLY A 111 10.47 8.74 -28.90
CA GLY A 111 10.21 7.41 -29.45
C GLY A 111 8.95 6.72 -28.89
N ARG A 112 8.21 7.34 -27.95
CA ARG A 112 7.10 6.71 -27.21
C ARG A 112 5.86 7.60 -27.07
N GLU A 113 5.52 8.35 -28.13
CA GLU A 113 4.41 9.32 -28.15
C GLU A 113 3.07 8.72 -27.72
N GLU A 114 2.69 7.57 -28.29
CA GLU A 114 1.41 6.92 -27.99
C GLU A 114 1.30 6.47 -26.52
N ARG A 115 2.43 6.16 -25.91
CA ARG A 115 2.48 5.58 -24.57
C ARG A 115 2.52 6.65 -23.47
N TYR A 116 3.20 7.77 -23.74
CA TYR A 116 3.44 8.86 -22.80
C TYR A 116 3.14 10.22 -23.45
N PRO A 117 1.88 10.48 -23.82
CA PRO A 117 1.51 11.69 -24.60
C PRO A 117 1.77 13.01 -23.86
N ALA A 118 1.62 13.06 -22.51
CA ALA A 118 1.87 14.28 -21.76
C ALA A 118 3.36 14.60 -21.67
N LEU A 119 4.20 13.60 -21.42
CA LEU A 119 5.66 13.74 -21.46
C LEU A 119 6.13 14.09 -22.86
N TYR A 120 5.57 13.45 -23.91
CA TYR A 120 5.89 13.76 -25.29
C TYR A 120 5.56 15.24 -25.62
N ALA A 121 4.36 15.69 -25.32
CA ALA A 121 3.94 17.06 -25.54
C ALA A 121 4.84 18.08 -24.81
N ARG A 122 5.34 17.74 -23.62
CA ARG A 122 6.26 18.59 -22.86
C ARG A 122 7.68 18.58 -23.42
N THR A 123 8.12 17.43 -23.95
CA THR A 123 9.48 17.24 -24.48
C THR A 123 9.63 17.76 -25.90
N ARG A 124 8.54 17.79 -26.66
CA ARG A 124 8.53 18.31 -28.03
C ARG A 124 9.00 19.77 -28.04
N GLY A 125 10.10 20.01 -28.76
CA GLY A 125 10.70 21.35 -28.88
C GLY A 125 11.81 21.65 -27.86
N VAL A 126 12.14 20.70 -26.99
CA VAL A 126 13.34 20.81 -26.14
C VAL A 126 14.57 20.60 -27.01
N ALA A 127 15.54 21.52 -26.91
CA ALA A 127 16.78 21.43 -27.66
C ALA A 127 17.67 20.32 -27.06
N ALA A 128 18.02 19.35 -27.88
CA ALA A 128 19.10 18.42 -27.58
C ALA A 128 20.35 18.88 -28.37
N PHE A 129 21.52 18.86 -27.77
CA PHE A 129 22.75 19.40 -28.35
C PHE A 129 23.75 18.30 -28.67
N PRO A 130 23.48 17.40 -29.63
CA PRO A 130 24.38 16.30 -29.92
C PRO A 130 25.74 16.79 -30.43
N GLU A 131 25.77 17.90 -31.16
CA GLU A 131 27.01 18.50 -31.69
C GLU A 131 27.89 19.05 -30.54
N ILE A 132 27.29 19.71 -29.54
CA ILE A 132 28.03 20.20 -28.37
C ILE A 132 28.57 19.03 -27.57
N VAL A 133 27.74 18.00 -27.33
CA VAL A 133 28.14 16.78 -26.61
C VAL A 133 29.32 16.11 -27.36
N GLN A 134 29.22 15.90 -28.66
CA GLN A 134 30.28 15.32 -29.47
C GLN A 134 31.58 16.16 -29.43
N ARG A 135 31.46 17.47 -29.44
CA ARG A 135 32.61 18.38 -29.33
C ARG A 135 33.28 18.30 -27.98
N ILE A 136 32.51 18.23 -26.89
CA ILE A 136 33.04 17.99 -25.55
C ILE A 136 33.76 16.64 -25.49
N GLU A 137 33.16 15.60 -26.06
CA GLU A 137 33.79 14.27 -26.15
C GLU A 137 35.08 14.26 -27.00
N GLY A 138 35.21 15.19 -27.93
CA GLY A 138 36.45 15.45 -28.65
C GLY A 138 37.54 16.06 -27.75
N ILE A 139 37.14 16.90 -26.79
CA ILE A 139 38.06 17.61 -25.87
C ILE A 139 38.38 16.76 -24.62
N LEU A 140 37.38 16.13 -24.02
CA LEU A 140 37.50 15.41 -22.75
C LEU A 140 37.43 13.88 -22.96
N ASP A 141 38.15 13.17 -22.10
CA ASP A 141 38.05 11.71 -21.99
C ASP A 141 36.91 11.33 -21.03
N ARG A 142 36.64 10.03 -20.89
CA ARG A 142 35.62 9.47 -20.01
C ARG A 142 35.82 9.77 -18.51
N PHE A 143 37.01 10.19 -18.12
CA PHE A 143 37.36 10.54 -16.74
C PHE A 143 37.29 12.05 -16.49
N GLY A 144 37.00 12.84 -17.52
CA GLY A 144 36.94 14.29 -17.45
C GLY A 144 38.27 14.98 -17.65
N ASN A 145 39.35 14.29 -18.12
CA ASN A 145 40.61 14.92 -18.43
C ASN A 145 40.61 15.40 -19.88
N VAL A 146 41.38 16.49 -20.14
CA VAL A 146 41.56 16.98 -21.50
C VAL A 146 42.42 15.96 -22.26
N LYS A 147 41.93 15.48 -23.39
CA LYS A 147 42.62 14.51 -24.25
C LYS A 147 43.90 15.09 -24.84
N ASP A 148 44.91 14.24 -25.06
CA ASP A 148 46.16 14.66 -25.70
C ASP A 148 45.92 15.21 -27.11
N ASN A 149 44.96 14.66 -27.82
CA ASN A 149 44.58 15.05 -29.17
C ASN A 149 43.47 16.10 -29.25
N ALA A 150 43.14 16.76 -28.13
CA ALA A 150 42.14 17.85 -28.10
C ALA A 150 42.58 19.03 -29.02
N SER A 151 43.86 19.23 -29.17
CA SER A 151 44.45 20.05 -30.27
C SER A 151 45.79 19.49 -30.71
N PRO A 152 46.23 19.77 -31.96
CA PRO A 152 47.55 19.39 -32.43
C PRO A 152 48.68 19.98 -31.56
N ALA A 153 48.55 21.24 -31.12
CA ALA A 153 49.52 21.91 -30.26
C ALA A 153 49.64 21.22 -28.89
N LEU A 154 48.52 20.86 -28.26
CA LEU A 154 48.52 20.17 -26.97
C LEU A 154 49.23 18.80 -27.07
N GLN A 155 49.00 18.09 -28.16
CA GLN A 155 49.62 16.81 -28.43
C GLN A 155 51.12 16.91 -28.53
N GLU A 156 51.62 17.95 -29.25
CA GLU A 156 53.05 18.23 -29.36
C GLU A 156 53.67 18.63 -28.02
N ILE A 157 53.01 19.53 -27.26
CA ILE A 157 53.47 19.97 -25.94
C ILE A 157 53.56 18.75 -24.98
N ARG A 158 52.54 17.94 -24.90
CA ARG A 158 52.57 16.76 -23.99
C ARG A 158 53.58 15.71 -24.43
N ARG A 159 53.81 15.57 -25.73
CA ARG A 159 54.90 14.74 -26.22
C ARG A 159 56.24 15.27 -25.80
N ALA A 160 56.48 16.59 -25.92
CA ALA A 160 57.70 17.25 -25.47
C ALA A 160 57.91 17.13 -23.95
N ILE A 161 56.87 17.29 -23.15
CA ILE A 161 56.90 17.08 -21.68
C ILE A 161 57.39 15.67 -21.38
N ARG A 162 56.77 14.63 -21.94
CA ARG A 162 57.16 13.22 -21.73
C ARG A 162 58.59 12.94 -22.14
N GLU A 163 59.07 13.56 -23.22
CA GLU A 163 60.43 13.43 -23.69
C GLU A 163 61.42 14.08 -22.72
N ARG A 164 61.12 15.32 -22.27
CA ARG A 164 61.96 16.05 -21.29
C ARG A 164 61.95 15.40 -19.91
N GLU A 165 60.81 14.90 -19.42
CA GLU A 165 60.72 14.08 -18.20
C GLU A 165 61.62 12.85 -18.28
N GLY A 166 61.60 12.13 -19.42
CA GLY A 166 62.47 10.99 -19.65
C GLY A 166 63.97 11.38 -19.67
N GLN A 167 64.31 12.53 -20.26
CA GLN A 167 65.69 13.06 -20.24
C GLN A 167 66.11 13.46 -18.85
N ALA A 168 65.27 14.19 -18.08
CA ALA A 168 65.54 14.59 -16.71
C ALA A 168 65.79 13.39 -15.79
N ALA A 169 64.89 12.38 -15.88
CA ALA A 169 64.97 11.15 -15.11
C ALA A 169 66.27 10.40 -15.37
N LYS A 170 66.63 10.21 -16.66
CA LYS A 170 67.91 9.55 -17.02
C LYS A 170 69.14 10.34 -16.51
N ARG A 171 69.17 11.66 -16.65
CA ARG A 171 70.28 12.53 -16.22
C ARG A 171 70.41 12.52 -14.70
N LEU A 172 69.27 12.62 -14.00
CA LEU A 172 69.20 12.62 -12.55
C LEU A 172 69.68 11.29 -11.94
N GLN A 173 69.33 10.17 -12.56
CA GLN A 173 69.78 8.84 -12.18
C GLN A 173 71.35 8.71 -12.35
N ALA A 174 71.87 9.24 -13.46
CA ALA A 174 73.30 9.25 -13.68
C ALA A 174 74.06 10.08 -12.65
N VAL A 175 73.51 11.27 -12.30
CA VAL A 175 74.07 12.13 -11.26
C VAL A 175 73.97 11.46 -9.90
N LEU A 176 72.83 10.84 -9.54
CA LEU A 176 72.63 10.10 -8.31
C LEU A 176 73.61 8.93 -8.17
N ALA A 177 73.81 8.16 -9.23
CA ALA A 177 74.76 7.03 -9.28
C ALA A 177 76.20 7.52 -9.06
N SER A 178 76.59 8.62 -9.73
CA SER A 178 77.95 9.25 -9.53
C SER A 178 78.10 9.77 -8.09
N ALA A 179 77.05 10.44 -7.53
CA ALA A 179 77.09 10.98 -6.18
C ALA A 179 77.14 9.87 -5.10
N LYS A 180 76.47 8.73 -5.33
CA LYS A 180 76.57 7.52 -4.51
C LYS A 180 77.99 6.92 -4.57
N GLY A 181 78.52 6.79 -5.77
CA GLY A 181 79.94 6.31 -5.99
C GLY A 181 80.96 7.18 -5.35
N ALA A 182 80.75 8.48 -5.23
CA ALA A 182 81.62 9.45 -4.58
C ALA A 182 81.35 9.59 -3.09
N GLY A 183 80.44 8.88 -2.50
CA GLY A 183 80.05 8.98 -1.06
C GLY A 183 79.48 10.31 -0.67
N ILE A 184 78.92 11.08 -1.60
CA ILE A 184 78.30 12.37 -1.36
C ILE A 184 76.83 12.19 -0.86
N VAL A 185 76.18 11.13 -1.30
CA VAL A 185 74.77 10.77 -1.01
C VAL A 185 74.76 9.35 -0.48
N ASP A 186 73.87 9.06 0.45
CA ASP A 186 73.71 7.74 1.04
C ASP A 186 73.35 6.68 -0.02
N ALA A 187 73.83 5.44 0.19
CA ALA A 187 73.65 4.37 -0.77
C ALA A 187 72.14 4.01 -1.06
N ASP A 188 71.26 4.24 -0.13
CA ASP A 188 69.83 4.04 -0.19
C ASP A 188 69.01 5.27 -0.66
N ALA A 189 69.71 6.42 -0.84
CA ALA A 189 69.02 7.63 -1.30
C ALA A 189 68.31 7.44 -2.64
N GLN A 190 67.12 7.98 -2.72
CA GLN A 190 66.31 7.97 -3.90
C GLN A 190 65.93 9.39 -4.36
N ILE A 191 65.68 9.54 -5.63
CA ILE A 191 65.19 10.81 -6.17
C ILE A 191 63.86 11.17 -5.51
N SER A 192 63.74 12.41 -5.09
CA SER A 192 62.50 12.96 -4.51
C SER A 192 61.98 14.12 -5.36
N ILE A 193 60.72 14.41 -5.25
CA ILE A 193 60.11 15.58 -5.90
C ILE A 193 59.83 16.62 -4.82
N ARG A 194 60.30 17.87 -5.01
CA ARG A 194 60.05 19.03 -4.17
C ARG A 194 59.64 20.21 -5.05
N ASP A 195 58.51 20.82 -4.75
CA ASP A 195 57.92 21.92 -5.57
C ASP A 195 57.89 21.65 -7.07
N GLY A 196 57.54 20.42 -7.46
CA GLY A 196 57.50 19.98 -8.84
C GLY A 196 58.84 19.76 -9.50
N ARG A 197 59.94 19.79 -8.72
CA ARG A 197 61.30 19.53 -9.23
C ARG A 197 61.85 18.20 -8.68
N ALA A 198 62.51 17.51 -9.55
CA ALA A 198 63.20 16.28 -9.16
C ALA A 198 64.56 16.64 -8.51
N VAL A 199 64.72 16.22 -7.28
CA VAL A 199 65.87 16.59 -6.42
C VAL A 199 66.52 15.37 -5.81
N ILE A 200 67.78 15.50 -5.43
CA ILE A 200 68.54 14.46 -4.75
C ILE A 200 68.69 14.85 -3.27
N PRO A 201 68.31 13.94 -2.33
CA PRO A 201 68.55 14.19 -0.89
C PRO A 201 70.03 14.05 -0.54
N VAL A 202 70.60 15.08 0.02
CA VAL A 202 72.06 15.17 0.37
C VAL A 202 72.15 15.48 1.86
N ALA A 203 73.00 14.77 2.58
CA ALA A 203 73.25 15.03 3.98
C ALA A 203 73.84 16.43 4.19
N ALA A 204 73.52 17.11 5.30
CA ALA A 204 73.90 18.49 5.60
C ALA A 204 75.43 18.73 5.45
N GLY A 205 76.29 17.75 5.85
CA GLY A 205 77.76 17.85 5.73
C GLY A 205 78.27 17.77 4.29
N ASN A 206 77.52 17.30 3.36
CA ASN A 206 77.91 17.11 1.94
C ASN A 206 77.21 18.06 0.98
N LYS A 207 76.33 18.99 1.47
CA LYS A 207 75.48 19.88 0.65
C LYS A 207 76.28 20.73 -0.38
N ARG A 208 77.54 21.02 -0.14
CA ARG A 208 78.45 21.81 -1.05
C ARG A 208 79.22 20.90 -2.03
N LYS A 209 79.19 19.59 -1.85
CA LYS A 209 79.88 18.64 -2.75
C LYS A 209 79.11 18.25 -4.00
N LEU A 210 77.81 18.36 -3.91
CA LEU A 210 76.95 18.21 -5.11
C LEU A 210 76.65 19.60 -5.69
N ASN A 211 77.09 19.82 -6.93
CA ASN A 211 76.76 21.08 -7.64
C ASN A 211 75.28 21.16 -7.93
N GLY A 212 74.64 22.15 -7.36
CA GLY A 212 73.19 22.29 -7.56
C GLY A 212 72.56 23.37 -6.69
N PHE A 213 71.23 23.55 -6.87
CA PHE A 213 70.43 24.48 -6.10
C PHE A 213 69.69 23.75 -4.98
N ILE A 214 69.68 24.29 -3.81
CA ILE A 214 68.97 23.76 -2.66
C ILE A 214 67.59 24.30 -2.73
N HIS A 215 66.55 23.43 -2.84
CA HIS A 215 65.19 23.79 -2.91
C HIS A 215 64.46 23.64 -1.54
N ASP A 216 64.87 22.68 -0.76
CA ASP A 216 64.18 22.39 0.51
C ASP A 216 65.16 21.74 1.50
N GLU A 217 64.82 21.78 2.78
CA GLU A 217 65.54 21.06 3.82
C GLU A 217 64.53 20.19 4.64
N SER A 218 65.00 19.08 5.15
CA SER A 218 64.23 18.26 6.06
C SER A 218 63.93 19.01 7.36
N ALA A 219 62.83 18.73 8.02
CA ALA A 219 62.43 19.38 9.29
C ALA A 219 63.46 19.33 10.40
N THR A 220 64.39 18.40 10.31
CA THR A 220 65.52 18.26 11.25
C THR A 220 66.81 18.95 10.77
N GLY A 221 66.81 19.57 9.59
CA GLY A 221 68.00 20.21 8.99
C GLY A 221 69.11 19.23 8.60
N LYS A 222 68.91 17.93 8.67
CA LYS A 222 69.89 16.90 8.39
C LYS A 222 70.05 16.55 6.92
N THR A 223 69.02 16.78 6.13
CA THR A 223 68.97 16.43 4.69
C THR A 223 68.53 17.67 3.91
N PHE A 224 69.31 18.00 2.89
CA PHE A 224 69.00 19.04 1.92
C PHE A 224 68.58 18.41 0.59
N TYR A 225 67.54 18.97 -0.03
CA TYR A 225 67.10 18.55 -1.31
C TYR A 225 67.70 19.43 -2.38
N VAL A 226 68.65 18.86 -3.12
CA VAL A 226 69.45 19.55 -4.09
C VAL A 226 69.02 19.20 -5.51
N GLU A 227 68.74 20.22 -6.33
CA GLU A 227 68.56 20.06 -7.80
C GLU A 227 69.98 20.19 -8.41
N PRO A 228 70.51 19.13 -9.02
CA PRO A 228 71.77 19.17 -9.72
C PRO A 228 71.80 20.14 -10.88
N VAL A 229 72.91 20.89 -11.10
CA VAL A 229 73.00 21.84 -12.21
C VAL A 229 72.73 21.19 -13.58
N GLU A 230 73.07 19.92 -13.70
CA GLU A 230 72.91 19.14 -14.93
C GLU A 230 71.47 18.91 -15.34
N VAL A 231 70.46 19.12 -14.43
CA VAL A 231 69.07 18.97 -14.72
C VAL A 231 68.27 20.28 -14.59
N VAL A 232 68.85 21.34 -14.12
CA VAL A 232 68.18 22.64 -13.94
C VAL A 232 67.58 23.19 -15.23
N GLU A 233 68.34 23.12 -16.34
CA GLU A 233 67.88 23.59 -17.63
C GLU A 233 66.71 22.76 -18.11
N ILE A 234 66.75 21.43 -17.99
CA ILE A 234 65.71 20.54 -18.37
C ILE A 234 64.46 20.78 -17.52
N ASN A 235 64.62 20.99 -16.22
CA ASN A 235 63.48 21.30 -15.31
C ASN A 235 62.85 22.68 -15.60
N ASN A 236 63.69 23.66 -16.03
CA ASN A 236 63.16 24.95 -16.44
C ASN A 236 62.37 24.83 -17.77
N GLU A 237 62.87 24.06 -18.76
CA GLU A 237 62.15 23.75 -19.97
C GLU A 237 60.84 23.00 -19.71
N LEU A 238 60.84 22.03 -18.77
CA LEU A 238 59.63 21.33 -18.34
C LEU A 238 58.61 22.30 -17.78
N ARG A 239 59.01 23.23 -16.90
CA ARG A 239 58.09 24.27 -16.39
C ARG A 239 57.52 25.14 -17.50
N GLU A 240 58.37 25.55 -18.46
CA GLU A 240 57.87 26.32 -19.60
C GLU A 240 56.86 25.56 -20.42
N LEU A 241 57.09 24.23 -20.64
CA LEU A 241 56.14 23.36 -21.31
C LEU A 241 54.85 23.14 -20.51
N GLU A 242 54.93 22.99 -19.18
CA GLU A 242 53.74 22.91 -18.29
C GLU A 242 52.91 24.23 -18.36
N TYR A 243 53.59 25.39 -18.36
CA TYR A 243 52.87 26.65 -18.57
C TYR A 243 52.26 26.77 -19.98
N ALA A 244 52.96 26.24 -20.98
CA ALA A 244 52.43 26.20 -22.35
C ALA A 244 51.23 25.26 -22.43
N GLU A 245 51.27 24.10 -21.77
CA GLU A 245 50.14 23.16 -21.67
C GLU A 245 48.91 23.85 -21.04
N ARG A 246 49.09 24.50 -19.87
CA ARG A 246 47.99 25.23 -19.21
C ARG A 246 47.42 26.33 -20.12
N ARG A 247 48.25 27.09 -20.79
CA ARG A 247 47.80 28.14 -21.75
C ARG A 247 47.01 27.53 -22.90
N GLU A 248 47.50 26.40 -23.42
CA GLU A 248 46.84 25.72 -24.54
C GLU A 248 45.48 25.12 -24.11
N ILE A 249 45.37 24.51 -22.92
CA ILE A 249 44.11 24.04 -22.34
C ILE A 249 43.13 25.22 -22.18
N VAL A 250 43.57 26.34 -21.63
CA VAL A 250 42.73 27.54 -21.51
C VAL A 250 42.28 28.05 -22.88
N ARG A 251 43.14 28.02 -23.88
CA ARG A 251 42.79 28.42 -25.25
C ARG A 251 41.71 27.48 -25.83
N ILE A 252 41.86 26.17 -25.68
CA ILE A 252 40.88 25.18 -26.16
C ILE A 252 39.50 25.41 -25.48
N LEU A 253 39.52 25.57 -24.16
CA LEU A 253 38.29 25.79 -23.37
C LEU A 253 37.64 27.14 -23.71
N THR A 254 38.42 28.18 -23.93
CA THR A 254 37.91 29.51 -24.35
C THR A 254 37.27 29.41 -25.70
N GLU A 255 37.93 28.81 -26.69
CA GLU A 255 37.42 28.62 -28.04
C GLU A 255 36.13 27.77 -28.05
N PHE A 256 36.08 26.69 -27.24
CA PHE A 256 34.87 25.91 -27.03
C PHE A 256 33.77 26.76 -26.42
N THR A 257 34.05 27.52 -25.34
CA THR A 257 33.05 28.34 -24.65
C THR A 257 32.48 29.40 -25.54
N GLU A 258 33.31 30.10 -26.29
CA GLU A 258 32.85 31.11 -27.24
C GLU A 258 31.94 30.52 -28.31
N SER A 259 32.23 29.32 -28.77
CA SER A 259 31.42 28.64 -29.79
C SER A 259 30.02 28.23 -29.34
N ILE A 260 29.83 27.97 -28.05
CA ILE A 260 28.51 27.58 -27.49
C ILE A 260 27.77 28.76 -26.82
N ARG A 261 28.44 29.93 -26.68
CA ARG A 261 27.88 31.14 -26.06
C ARG A 261 26.58 31.62 -26.73
N PRO A 262 26.44 31.55 -28.06
CA PRO A 262 25.18 31.94 -28.71
C PRO A 262 24.00 31.07 -28.30
N ASP A 263 24.24 29.81 -27.87
CA ASP A 263 23.22 28.85 -27.46
C ASP A 263 22.92 28.88 -25.96
N ALA A 264 23.52 29.82 -25.19
CA ALA A 264 23.38 29.89 -23.74
C ALA A 264 21.92 29.99 -23.27
N GLY A 265 21.04 30.61 -24.03
CA GLY A 265 19.58 30.67 -23.76
C GLY A 265 18.92 29.28 -23.87
N LEU A 266 19.18 28.59 -24.97
CA LEU A 266 18.63 27.25 -25.23
C LEU A 266 19.22 26.21 -24.26
N ILE A 267 20.49 26.37 -23.89
CA ILE A 267 21.14 25.52 -22.86
C ILE A 267 20.46 25.74 -21.51
N ALA A 268 20.10 26.97 -21.15
CA ALA A 268 19.34 27.28 -19.94
C ALA A 268 17.98 26.60 -19.95
N ASP A 269 17.23 26.71 -21.04
CA ASP A 269 15.91 26.06 -21.20
C ASP A 269 16.01 24.53 -21.06
N SER A 270 17.11 23.94 -21.54
CA SER A 270 17.36 22.51 -21.39
C SER A 270 17.70 22.13 -19.95
N GLY A 271 18.42 22.99 -19.23
CA GLY A 271 18.65 22.84 -17.79
C GLY A 271 17.35 22.89 -16.99
N ASP A 272 16.52 23.85 -17.34
CA ASP A 272 15.17 23.99 -16.77
C ASP A 272 14.28 22.78 -17.03
N TYR A 273 14.34 22.22 -18.23
CA TYR A 273 13.65 20.97 -18.57
C TYR A 273 14.19 19.79 -17.76
N LEU A 274 15.51 19.69 -17.61
CA LEU A 274 16.15 18.63 -16.83
C LEU A 274 15.72 18.68 -15.36
N ALA A 275 15.64 19.89 -14.79
CA ALA A 275 15.14 20.08 -13.42
C ALA A 275 13.66 19.68 -13.28
N GLU A 276 12.82 19.97 -14.29
CA GLU A 276 11.43 19.49 -14.30
C GLU A 276 11.35 17.96 -14.36
N VAL A 277 12.15 17.34 -15.22
CA VAL A 277 12.21 15.87 -15.32
C VAL A 277 12.69 15.25 -14.01
N ASP A 278 13.70 15.82 -13.34
CA ASP A 278 14.17 15.34 -12.03
C ASP A 278 13.07 15.45 -10.96
N MET A 279 12.34 16.55 -10.93
CA MET A 279 11.17 16.71 -10.05
C MET A 279 10.07 15.68 -10.34
N LEU A 280 9.72 15.47 -11.62
CA LEU A 280 8.72 14.49 -12.02
C LEU A 280 9.18 13.05 -11.66
N ARG A 281 10.47 12.76 -11.85
CA ARG A 281 11.09 11.49 -11.44
C ARG A 281 10.99 11.27 -9.93
N ALA A 282 11.26 12.30 -9.14
CA ALA A 282 11.13 12.24 -7.69
C ALA A 282 9.69 11.98 -7.25
N LYS A 283 8.70 12.67 -7.86
CA LYS A 283 7.27 12.45 -7.65
C LYS A 283 6.85 11.03 -8.05
N GLY A 284 7.28 10.56 -9.23
CA GLY A 284 6.96 9.23 -9.76
C GLY A 284 7.48 8.12 -8.84
N ARG A 285 8.74 8.21 -8.39
CA ARG A 285 9.33 7.24 -7.44
C ARG A 285 8.57 7.21 -6.12
N TRP A 286 8.31 8.38 -5.54
CA TRP A 286 7.57 8.47 -4.31
C TRP A 286 6.15 7.90 -4.46
N ALA A 287 5.49 8.18 -5.58
CA ALA A 287 4.15 7.69 -5.90
C ALA A 287 4.12 6.16 -6.04
N SER A 288 5.09 5.56 -6.74
CA SER A 288 5.23 4.11 -6.88
C SER A 288 5.45 3.43 -5.53
N GLU A 289 6.38 3.93 -4.70
CA GLU A 289 6.69 3.39 -3.38
C GLU A 289 5.48 3.39 -2.42
N ASN A 290 4.56 4.35 -2.59
CA ASN A 290 3.39 4.53 -1.74
C ASN A 290 2.08 4.03 -2.38
N GLY A 291 2.15 3.40 -3.56
CA GLY A 291 0.98 2.87 -4.26
C GLY A 291 -0.02 3.96 -4.64
N CYS A 292 0.49 5.11 -5.11
CA CYS A 292 -0.31 6.22 -5.56
C CYS A 292 -0.67 6.08 -7.03
N VAL A 293 -1.84 6.59 -7.40
CA VAL A 293 -2.40 6.56 -8.75
C VAL A 293 -2.94 7.92 -9.15
N ARG A 294 -3.16 8.13 -10.44
CA ARG A 294 -3.87 9.30 -10.95
C ARG A 294 -5.38 9.11 -10.74
N PRO A 295 -6.05 9.94 -9.93
CA PRO A 295 -7.50 9.90 -9.77
C PRO A 295 -8.20 10.56 -10.96
N ILE A 296 -9.51 10.34 -11.07
CA ILE A 296 -10.37 10.97 -12.07
C ILE A 296 -10.71 12.41 -11.63
N LEU A 297 -10.54 13.37 -12.53
CA LEU A 297 -11.05 14.73 -12.32
C LEU A 297 -12.59 14.70 -12.44
N SER A 298 -13.28 15.04 -11.35
CA SER A 298 -14.75 15.05 -11.35
C SER A 298 -15.30 16.22 -12.16
N THR A 299 -16.24 15.92 -13.07
CA THR A 299 -16.98 16.91 -13.84
C THR A 299 -18.29 17.33 -13.16
N ASP A 300 -18.82 16.49 -12.27
CA ASP A 300 -20.10 16.65 -11.62
C ASP A 300 -20.00 17.10 -10.16
N ASP A 301 -18.86 17.65 -9.78
CA ASP A 301 -18.53 18.10 -8.42
C ASP A 301 -18.67 16.96 -7.37
N ARG A 302 -18.45 15.70 -7.75
CA ARG A 302 -18.46 14.56 -6.83
C ARG A 302 -17.07 14.35 -6.22
N LEU A 303 -17.04 14.21 -4.91
CA LEU A 303 -15.86 13.74 -4.18
C LEU A 303 -16.08 12.28 -3.84
N VAL A 304 -15.38 11.39 -4.53
CA VAL A 304 -15.46 9.94 -4.30
C VAL A 304 -14.06 9.41 -4.02
N LEU A 305 -13.84 9.05 -2.77
CA LEU A 305 -12.62 8.37 -2.35
C LEU A 305 -12.90 6.87 -2.26
N LYS A 306 -12.10 6.07 -2.93
CA LYS A 306 -12.12 4.61 -2.87
C LYS A 306 -10.74 4.09 -2.47
N ASN A 307 -10.71 3.28 -1.43
CA ASN A 307 -9.46 2.74 -0.87
C ASN A 307 -8.40 3.82 -0.57
N ALA A 308 -8.85 5.03 -0.18
CA ALA A 308 -7.94 6.13 0.12
C ALA A 308 -7.16 5.88 1.42
N ARG A 309 -5.90 6.23 1.43
CA ARG A 309 -5.00 6.01 2.57
C ARG A 309 -4.28 7.30 2.92
N HIS A 310 -4.01 7.51 4.20
CA HIS A 310 -3.13 8.60 4.60
C HIS A 310 -1.68 8.18 4.40
N PRO A 311 -0.90 8.81 3.50
CA PRO A 311 0.40 8.29 3.08
C PRO A 311 1.40 8.14 4.24
N LEU A 312 1.51 9.13 5.12
CA LEU A 312 2.43 9.07 6.26
C LEU A 312 2.02 8.01 7.29
N LEU A 313 0.70 7.85 7.52
CA LEU A 313 0.21 6.81 8.41
C LEU A 313 0.45 5.41 7.81
N GLN A 314 0.25 5.26 6.50
CA GLN A 314 0.56 4.02 5.78
C GLN A 314 2.03 3.62 5.95
N GLN A 315 2.96 4.57 5.80
CA GLN A 315 4.39 4.34 5.99
C GLN A 315 4.71 3.92 7.43
N THR A 316 4.14 4.63 8.42
CA THR A 316 4.35 4.33 9.85
C THR A 316 3.82 2.94 10.21
N LEU A 317 2.61 2.59 9.75
CA LEU A 317 2.01 1.28 10.03
C LEU A 317 2.77 0.16 9.31
N LYS A 318 3.18 0.37 8.06
CA LYS A 318 3.99 -0.58 7.29
C LYS A 318 5.32 -0.86 7.99
N ALA A 319 5.99 0.17 8.51
CA ALA A 319 7.22 0.03 9.30
C ALA A 319 7.00 -0.77 10.59
N ALA A 320 5.79 -0.68 11.18
CA ALA A 320 5.38 -1.45 12.36
C ALA A 320 4.78 -2.84 12.02
N GLY A 321 4.86 -3.29 10.75
CA GLY A 321 4.30 -4.57 10.31
C GLY A 321 2.77 -4.64 10.34
N ARG A 322 2.09 -3.49 10.31
CA ARG A 322 0.63 -3.37 10.32
C ARG A 322 0.11 -2.79 9.02
N GLU A 323 -1.10 -3.18 8.64
CA GLU A 323 -1.78 -2.64 7.48
C GLU A 323 -2.69 -1.48 7.86
N ILE A 324 -2.77 -0.48 6.98
CA ILE A 324 -3.71 0.62 7.11
C ILE A 324 -5.08 0.17 6.62
N VAL A 325 -6.13 0.54 7.36
CA VAL A 325 -7.51 0.36 6.89
C VAL A 325 -7.84 1.52 5.96
N PRO A 326 -8.19 1.26 4.69
CA PRO A 326 -8.47 2.30 3.73
C PRO A 326 -9.81 2.99 4.00
N LEU A 327 -9.91 4.24 3.54
CA LEU A 327 -11.10 5.08 3.65
C LEU A 327 -11.90 5.04 2.34
N ASP A 328 -13.20 4.73 2.46
CA ASP A 328 -14.20 4.94 1.42
C ASP A 328 -15.12 6.08 1.87
N LEU A 329 -15.22 7.14 1.05
CA LEU A 329 -16.03 8.31 1.32
C LEU A 329 -16.64 8.83 0.03
N GLN A 330 -17.91 9.27 0.09
CA GLN A 330 -18.58 9.87 -1.05
C GLN A 330 -19.37 11.09 -0.61
N LEU A 331 -19.14 12.20 -1.28
CA LEU A 331 -19.93 13.44 -1.23
C LEU A 331 -20.35 13.83 -2.64
N ASP A 332 -21.54 14.34 -2.78
CA ASP A 332 -22.10 14.83 -4.04
C ASP A 332 -22.98 16.06 -3.79
N ARG A 333 -23.57 16.65 -4.82
CA ARG A 333 -24.44 17.83 -4.69
C ARG A 333 -25.68 17.60 -3.83
N ARG A 334 -26.12 16.33 -3.64
CA ARG A 334 -27.27 15.98 -2.80
C ARG A 334 -26.88 15.81 -1.35
N LYS A 335 -25.68 15.29 -1.10
CA LYS A 335 -25.13 15.06 0.23
C LYS A 335 -23.69 15.54 0.24
N HIS A 336 -23.53 16.85 0.42
CA HIS A 336 -22.22 17.51 0.31
C HIS A 336 -21.52 17.69 1.67
N ILE A 337 -22.22 17.46 2.80
CA ILE A 337 -21.63 17.45 4.13
C ILE A 337 -21.78 16.07 4.76
N LEU A 338 -20.69 15.55 5.33
CA LEU A 338 -20.65 14.31 6.08
C LEU A 338 -20.32 14.60 7.54
N VAL A 339 -21.21 14.26 8.45
CA VAL A 339 -21.02 14.34 9.90
C VAL A 339 -20.59 12.98 10.42
N ILE A 340 -19.34 12.84 10.83
CA ILE A 340 -18.76 11.60 11.33
C ILE A 340 -18.83 11.55 12.85
N SER A 341 -19.37 10.46 13.39
CA SER A 341 -19.45 10.20 14.81
C SER A 341 -18.94 8.81 15.17
N GLY A 342 -18.70 8.57 16.44
CA GLY A 342 -18.13 7.31 16.94
C GLY A 342 -17.12 7.53 18.07
N PRO A 343 -16.46 6.49 18.58
CA PRO A 343 -15.45 6.60 19.63
C PRO A 343 -14.23 7.42 19.20
N ASN A 344 -13.53 8.07 20.14
CA ASN A 344 -12.35 8.90 19.84
C ASN A 344 -11.23 8.08 19.19
N ALA A 345 -10.96 6.90 19.68
CA ALA A 345 -9.97 5.99 19.10
C ALA A 345 -10.43 5.35 17.77
N GLY A 346 -11.63 5.67 17.26
CA GLY A 346 -12.19 5.07 16.03
C GLY A 346 -11.58 5.53 14.73
N GLY A 347 -10.71 6.57 14.73
CA GLY A 347 -10.05 7.08 13.52
C GLY A 347 -10.78 8.23 12.83
N LYS A 348 -11.68 8.94 13.51
CA LYS A 348 -12.42 10.11 12.98
C LYS A 348 -11.49 11.18 12.39
N SER A 349 -10.54 11.66 13.18
CA SER A 349 -9.55 12.67 12.75
C SER A 349 -8.65 12.17 11.63
N VAL A 350 -8.38 10.86 11.58
CA VAL A 350 -7.63 10.24 10.48
C VAL A 350 -8.44 10.27 9.18
N CYS A 351 -9.74 9.98 9.20
CA CYS A 351 -10.62 10.09 8.04
C CYS A 351 -10.59 11.52 7.47
N LEU A 352 -10.70 12.51 8.35
CA LEU A 352 -10.68 13.92 8.01
C LEU A 352 -9.34 14.33 7.41
N LYS A 353 -8.21 13.99 8.07
CA LYS A 353 -6.87 14.25 7.56
C LYS A 353 -6.60 13.53 6.24
N THR A 354 -7.09 12.29 6.08
CA THR A 354 -6.96 11.54 4.82
C THR A 354 -7.69 12.24 3.68
N THR A 355 -8.92 12.70 3.92
CA THR A 355 -9.67 13.47 2.92
C THR A 355 -8.93 14.75 2.55
N GLY A 356 -8.40 15.47 3.56
CA GLY A 356 -7.66 16.73 3.35
C GLY A 356 -6.37 16.52 2.56
N ILE A 357 -5.54 15.56 2.95
CA ILE A 357 -4.25 15.33 2.28
C ILE A 357 -4.43 14.81 0.86
N VAL A 358 -5.36 13.88 0.61
CA VAL A 358 -5.63 13.34 -0.72
C VAL A 358 -6.15 14.44 -1.67
N GLN A 359 -7.11 15.25 -1.20
CA GLN A 359 -7.62 16.38 -1.98
C GLN A 359 -6.55 17.43 -2.26
N TYR A 360 -5.69 17.72 -1.29
CA TYR A 360 -4.61 18.69 -1.44
C TYR A 360 -3.53 18.20 -2.38
N MET A 361 -3.10 16.94 -2.25
CA MET A 361 -2.17 16.28 -3.18
C MET A 361 -2.66 16.37 -4.62
N PHE A 362 -3.93 16.02 -4.84
CA PHE A 362 -4.58 16.11 -6.16
C PHE A 362 -4.45 17.51 -6.76
N GLN A 363 -4.80 18.55 -6.01
CA GLN A 363 -4.76 19.93 -6.50
C GLN A 363 -3.34 20.52 -6.59
N CYS A 364 -2.37 19.93 -5.93
CA CYS A 364 -0.95 20.21 -6.16
C CYS A 364 -0.35 19.40 -7.32
N GLY A 365 -1.12 18.51 -7.98
CA GLY A 365 -0.65 17.70 -9.10
C GLY A 365 0.22 16.52 -8.68
N PHE A 366 -0.06 15.94 -7.51
CA PHE A 366 0.55 14.70 -7.05
C PHE A 366 -0.40 13.52 -7.26
N PRO A 367 0.06 12.37 -7.74
CA PRO A 367 -0.69 11.13 -7.66
C PRO A 367 -1.10 10.84 -6.22
N VAL A 368 -2.27 10.23 -6.01
CA VAL A 368 -2.87 10.04 -4.68
C VAL A 368 -2.90 8.59 -4.26
N PRO A 369 -2.72 8.26 -2.97
CA PRO A 369 -2.78 6.90 -2.44
C PRO A 369 -4.25 6.43 -2.31
N ALA A 370 -4.90 6.17 -3.42
CA ALA A 370 -6.29 5.75 -3.53
C ALA A 370 -6.48 4.79 -4.71
N SER A 371 -7.70 4.34 -4.96
CA SER A 371 -8.03 3.58 -6.18
C SER A 371 -8.18 4.52 -7.38
N GLU A 372 -7.86 4.04 -8.58
CA GLU A 372 -7.99 4.76 -9.86
C GLU A 372 -9.43 5.23 -10.16
N VAL A 373 -10.43 4.56 -9.58
CA VAL A 373 -11.85 4.96 -9.72
C VAL A 373 -12.26 6.09 -8.78
N SER A 374 -11.34 6.64 -8.00
CA SER A 374 -11.61 7.80 -7.15
C SER A 374 -11.79 9.05 -8.00
N GLU A 375 -12.86 9.83 -7.69
CA GLU A 375 -13.18 11.07 -8.38
C GLU A 375 -12.98 12.26 -7.44
N LEU A 376 -12.25 13.26 -7.88
CA LEU A 376 -11.94 14.43 -7.08
C LEU A 376 -12.34 15.71 -7.79
N PRO A 377 -13.16 16.56 -7.16
CA PRO A 377 -13.53 17.86 -7.71
C PRO A 377 -12.43 18.89 -7.43
N VAL A 378 -12.51 20.03 -8.11
CA VAL A 378 -11.59 21.15 -7.86
C VAL A 378 -12.23 22.16 -6.94
N PHE A 379 -11.75 22.25 -5.72
CA PHE A 379 -12.15 23.27 -4.75
C PHE A 379 -11.36 24.56 -4.93
N ARG A 380 -12.03 25.69 -4.72
CA ARG A 380 -11.39 27.02 -4.70
C ARG A 380 -10.72 27.30 -3.37
N SER A 381 -11.27 26.73 -2.29
CA SER A 381 -10.76 26.91 -0.95
C SER A 381 -10.91 25.62 -0.13
N ILE A 382 -9.93 25.38 0.75
CA ILE A 382 -9.99 24.33 1.74
C ILE A 382 -9.76 24.97 3.11
N PHE A 383 -10.68 24.75 4.03
CA PHE A 383 -10.60 25.17 5.41
C PHE A 383 -10.40 23.97 6.32
N LEU A 384 -9.48 24.10 7.27
CA LEU A 384 -9.14 23.06 8.18
C LEU A 384 -9.18 23.58 9.61
N ASP A 385 -9.92 22.91 10.46
CA ASP A 385 -9.95 23.11 11.89
C ASP A 385 -9.69 21.78 12.60
N ILE A 386 -8.44 21.50 12.93
CA ILE A 386 -7.97 20.26 13.57
C ILE A 386 -6.97 20.61 14.68
N GLY A 387 -7.16 19.97 15.83
CA GLY A 387 -6.25 19.97 16.95
C GLY A 387 -6.40 21.18 17.86
N ASP A 388 -5.93 21.02 19.10
CA ASP A 388 -5.87 22.07 20.10
C ASP A 388 -4.74 23.03 19.75
N GLU A 389 -5.06 24.25 19.37
CA GLU A 389 -4.10 25.34 19.26
C GLU A 389 -3.71 25.84 20.66
N GLN A 390 -3.09 24.96 21.45
CA GLN A 390 -2.41 25.37 22.67
C GLN A 390 -1.03 25.92 22.28
N SER A 391 -0.98 27.10 21.66
CA SER A 391 0.27 27.84 21.59
C SER A 391 0.38 28.70 22.85
N ILE A 392 1.50 28.55 23.53
CA ILE A 392 1.84 29.37 24.73
C ILE A 392 1.87 30.86 24.35
N ASP A 393 1.96 31.18 23.08
CA ASP A 393 2.05 32.54 22.52
C ASP A 393 0.69 33.20 22.23
N ASN A 394 -0.42 32.46 22.28
CA ASN A 394 -1.77 33.00 22.06
C ASN A 394 -2.62 32.83 23.33
N ASP A 395 -2.98 33.94 23.99
CA ASP A 395 -3.87 34.03 25.16
C ASP A 395 -5.32 33.58 24.87
N LEU A 396 -5.61 33.04 23.65
CA LEU A 396 -6.95 32.60 23.29
C LEU A 396 -7.19 31.17 23.79
N SER A 397 -8.31 30.98 24.47
CA SER A 397 -8.76 29.63 24.82
C SER A 397 -9.02 28.82 23.53
N THR A 398 -8.85 27.49 23.61
CA THR A 398 -9.10 26.54 22.50
C THR A 398 -10.44 26.82 21.79
N TYR A 399 -11.49 27.12 22.55
CA TYR A 399 -12.80 27.44 21.99
C TYR A 399 -12.82 28.74 21.17
N SER A 400 -12.13 29.78 21.65
CA SER A 400 -12.06 31.05 20.94
C SER A 400 -11.32 30.91 19.59
N SER A 401 -10.28 30.08 19.55
CA SER A 401 -9.55 29.76 18.31
C SER A 401 -10.44 29.01 17.33
N HIS A 402 -11.21 28.00 17.78
CA HIS A 402 -12.20 27.33 16.94
C HIS A 402 -13.24 28.30 16.38
N LEU A 403 -13.80 29.20 17.21
CA LEU A 403 -14.77 30.19 16.75
C LEU A 403 -14.17 31.15 15.73
N LEU A 404 -12.91 31.56 15.89
CA LEU A 404 -12.21 32.42 14.92
C LEU A 404 -12.03 31.69 13.57
N ASN A 405 -11.65 30.40 13.62
CA ASN A 405 -11.55 29.58 12.44
C ASN A 405 -12.91 29.43 11.75
N MET A 406 -14.00 29.19 12.51
CA MET A 406 -15.35 29.13 11.95
C MET A 406 -15.79 30.47 11.34
N LYS A 407 -15.48 31.61 11.97
CA LYS A 407 -15.75 32.94 11.42
C LYS A 407 -15.06 33.12 10.06
N ASN A 408 -13.77 32.79 9.95
CA ASN A 408 -13.01 32.90 8.72
C ASN A 408 -13.54 31.94 7.63
N MET A 409 -13.89 30.71 8.02
CA MET A 409 -14.50 29.72 7.16
C MET A 409 -15.84 30.22 6.63
N LEU A 410 -16.73 30.70 7.48
CA LEU A 410 -18.01 31.25 7.07
C LEU A 410 -17.88 32.48 6.13
N ALA A 411 -16.87 33.31 6.33
CA ALA A 411 -16.62 34.44 5.43
C ALA A 411 -16.18 34.01 4.03
N GLY A 412 -15.38 32.98 3.93
CA GLY A 412 -14.80 32.47 2.67
C GLY A 412 -15.52 31.27 2.03
N ALA A 413 -16.56 30.72 2.67
CA ALA A 413 -17.26 29.53 2.20
C ALA A 413 -18.12 29.78 0.98
N SER A 414 -18.10 28.85 0.03
CA SER A 414 -18.90 28.82 -1.20
C SER A 414 -19.21 27.35 -1.58
N ASP A 415 -19.95 27.14 -2.65
CA ASP A 415 -20.22 25.82 -3.24
C ASP A 415 -18.98 25.04 -3.72
N ARG A 416 -17.84 25.74 -3.82
CA ARG A 416 -16.53 25.16 -4.17
C ARG A 416 -15.53 25.24 -3.01
N THR A 417 -16.03 25.08 -1.81
CA THR A 417 -15.24 25.05 -0.58
C THR A 417 -15.32 23.66 0.06
N LEU A 418 -14.17 23.15 0.53
CA LEU A 418 -14.12 21.97 1.37
C LEU A 418 -13.80 22.39 2.81
N ALA A 419 -14.71 22.11 3.73
CA ALA A 419 -14.59 22.36 5.15
C ALA A 419 -14.23 21.05 5.88
N LEU A 420 -13.14 21.05 6.62
CA LEU A 420 -12.63 19.91 7.39
C LEU A 420 -12.57 20.33 8.85
N ILE A 421 -13.52 19.83 9.66
CA ILE A 421 -13.67 20.28 11.05
C ILE A 421 -13.63 19.08 11.99
N ASP A 422 -12.68 19.07 12.90
CA ASP A 422 -12.57 18.03 13.93
C ASP A 422 -13.22 18.50 15.24
N GLU A 423 -13.84 17.59 15.96
CA GLU A 423 -14.51 17.80 17.25
C GLU A 423 -15.44 19.03 17.28
N PHE A 424 -16.28 19.17 16.26
CA PHE A 424 -17.09 20.35 16.04
C PHE A 424 -18.01 20.67 17.25
N GLY A 425 -17.86 21.90 17.77
CA GLY A 425 -18.59 22.42 18.92
C GLY A 425 -17.92 22.20 20.28
N SER A 426 -16.78 21.47 20.33
CA SER A 426 -16.05 21.20 21.56
C SER A 426 -15.38 22.43 22.18
N GLY A 427 -14.93 22.33 23.41
CA GLY A 427 -14.15 23.36 24.11
C GLY A 427 -14.97 24.33 24.95
N THR A 428 -16.29 24.19 25.04
CA THR A 428 -17.18 24.99 25.86
C THR A 428 -18.32 24.17 26.47
N GLU A 429 -19.24 24.83 27.19
CA GLU A 429 -20.42 24.18 27.73
C GLU A 429 -21.23 23.46 26.63
N PRO A 430 -21.55 22.17 26.79
CA PRO A 430 -22.05 21.31 25.74
C PRO A 430 -23.34 21.79 25.08
N ILE A 431 -24.27 22.39 25.80
CA ILE A 431 -25.55 22.84 25.23
C ILE A 431 -25.33 24.04 24.31
N ILE A 432 -24.56 25.03 24.77
CA ILE A 432 -24.29 26.26 24.01
C ILE A 432 -23.34 25.95 22.83
N GLY A 433 -22.28 25.17 23.07
CA GLY A 433 -21.35 24.74 22.03
C GLY A 433 -22.05 23.96 20.90
N GLY A 434 -22.94 23.03 21.26
CA GLY A 434 -23.77 22.27 20.34
C GLY A 434 -24.72 23.15 19.52
N ALA A 435 -25.38 24.12 20.14
CA ALA A 435 -26.32 25.03 19.49
C ALA A 435 -25.59 25.97 18.48
N ILE A 436 -24.44 26.52 18.87
CA ILE A 436 -23.61 27.37 17.98
C ILE A 436 -23.09 26.56 16.81
N ALA A 437 -22.62 25.33 17.05
CA ALA A 437 -22.15 24.44 16.01
C ALA A 437 -23.27 24.08 15.00
N GLU A 438 -24.46 23.81 15.47
CA GLU A 438 -25.64 23.53 14.62
C GLU A 438 -25.98 24.74 13.73
N ALA A 439 -26.03 25.95 14.30
CA ALA A 439 -26.27 27.19 13.55
C ALA A 439 -25.17 27.47 12.49
N ILE A 440 -23.91 27.18 12.81
CA ILE A 440 -22.80 27.28 11.84
C ILE A 440 -22.96 26.24 10.72
N LEU A 441 -23.32 24.98 11.07
CA LEU A 441 -23.54 23.93 10.11
C LEU A 441 -24.67 24.26 9.12
N GLU A 442 -25.77 24.85 9.63
CA GLU A 442 -26.86 25.37 8.79
C GLU A 442 -26.36 26.40 7.77
N ARG A 443 -25.53 27.34 8.22
CA ARG A 443 -24.95 28.35 7.31
C ARG A 443 -23.97 27.78 6.29
N LEU A 444 -23.20 26.76 6.63
CA LEU A 444 -22.34 26.06 5.68
C LEU A 444 -23.17 25.29 4.65
N LEU A 445 -24.27 24.71 5.09
CA LEU A 445 -25.24 24.03 4.23
C LEU A 445 -25.88 24.98 3.22
N ASP A 446 -26.39 26.13 3.71
CA ASP A 446 -26.99 27.17 2.86
C ASP A 446 -26.04 27.68 1.76
N LYS A 447 -24.74 27.69 2.04
CA LYS A 447 -23.70 28.10 1.07
C LYS A 447 -23.29 26.98 0.11
N GLY A 448 -23.88 25.77 0.23
CA GLY A 448 -23.53 24.61 -0.59
C GLY A 448 -22.12 24.06 -0.34
N CYS A 449 -21.51 24.38 0.82
CA CYS A 449 -20.14 24.02 1.14
C CYS A 449 -20.01 22.50 1.32
N TYR A 450 -18.99 21.90 0.71
CA TYR A 450 -18.61 20.51 0.99
C TYR A 450 -17.94 20.44 2.34
N GLY A 451 -18.27 19.38 3.12
CA GLY A 451 -17.72 19.27 4.47
C GLY A 451 -17.52 17.83 4.94
N VAL A 452 -16.45 17.63 5.68
CA VAL A 452 -16.25 16.44 6.51
C VAL A 452 -16.03 16.94 7.93
N ILE A 453 -16.98 16.62 8.79
CA ILE A 453 -17.08 17.19 10.14
C ILE A 453 -17.17 16.05 11.13
N THR A 454 -16.34 16.07 12.18
CA THR A 454 -16.46 15.11 13.27
C THR A 454 -17.13 15.75 14.48
N THR A 455 -17.93 15.00 15.20
CA THR A 455 -18.60 15.52 16.40
C THR A 455 -18.98 14.43 17.39
N HIS A 456 -19.09 14.83 18.65
CA HIS A 456 -19.66 14.03 19.73
C HIS A 456 -21.10 14.44 20.07
N TYR A 457 -21.55 15.59 19.59
CA TYR A 457 -22.84 16.16 19.98
C TYR A 457 -24.04 15.48 19.34
N ALA A 458 -25.00 15.11 20.17
CA ALA A 458 -26.21 14.40 19.74
C ALA A 458 -27.12 15.26 18.88
N ASN A 459 -27.27 16.57 19.16
CA ASN A 459 -28.05 17.50 18.38
C ASN A 459 -27.57 17.61 16.94
N ILE A 460 -26.25 17.70 16.70
CA ILE A 460 -25.67 17.76 15.36
C ILE A 460 -25.94 16.45 14.58
N LYS A 461 -25.82 15.28 15.24
CA LYS A 461 -26.16 13.98 14.64
C LYS A 461 -27.64 13.90 14.26
N TYR A 462 -28.50 14.42 15.12
CA TYR A 462 -29.95 14.46 14.88
C TYR A 462 -30.28 15.42 13.72
N TYR A 463 -29.72 16.63 13.74
CA TYR A 463 -29.85 17.60 12.66
C TYR A 463 -29.41 17.00 11.30
N ALA A 464 -28.28 16.31 11.27
CA ALA A 464 -27.79 15.62 10.08
C ALA A 464 -28.67 14.45 9.61
N SER A 465 -29.52 13.88 10.48
CA SER A 465 -30.46 12.82 10.11
C SER A 465 -31.75 13.36 9.52
N SER A 466 -32.14 14.58 9.90
CA SER A 466 -33.41 15.19 9.53
C SER A 466 -33.29 16.21 8.38
N THR A 467 -32.07 16.58 7.98
CA THR A 467 -31.82 17.65 7.03
C THR A 467 -31.23 17.10 5.73
N ASP A 468 -31.81 17.52 4.59
CA ASP A 468 -31.24 17.22 3.28
C ASP A 468 -29.91 17.95 3.09
N GLY A 469 -29.02 17.37 2.28
CA GLY A 469 -27.69 17.95 2.05
C GLY A 469 -26.61 17.41 2.99
N ILE A 470 -27.00 16.84 4.13
CA ILE A 470 -26.09 16.27 5.11
C ILE A 470 -26.25 14.74 5.17
N ALA A 471 -25.17 14.04 5.41
CA ALA A 471 -25.16 12.62 5.70
C ALA A 471 -24.50 12.37 7.05
N ASN A 472 -25.03 11.42 7.82
CA ASN A 472 -24.34 10.88 8.97
C ASN A 472 -23.36 9.78 8.55
N GLY A 473 -22.22 9.70 9.23
CA GLY A 473 -21.22 8.65 9.12
C GLY A 473 -20.88 8.09 10.48
N ALA A 474 -20.74 6.79 10.59
CA ALA A 474 -20.34 6.10 11.80
C ALA A 474 -18.98 5.45 11.62
N MET A 475 -18.05 5.69 12.55
CA MET A 475 -16.86 4.85 12.64
C MET A 475 -17.23 3.52 13.27
N MET A 476 -17.00 2.45 12.53
CA MET A 476 -17.33 1.10 12.95
C MET A 476 -16.49 0.64 14.11
N PHE A 477 -17.15 -0.04 15.06
CA PHE A 477 -16.54 -0.54 16.28
C PHE A 477 -16.97 -1.97 16.55
N ASP A 478 -16.01 -2.84 16.81
CA ASP A 478 -16.26 -4.22 17.20
C ASP A 478 -16.64 -4.23 18.69
N VAL A 479 -17.94 -4.35 18.95
CA VAL A 479 -18.49 -4.34 20.33
C VAL A 479 -18.08 -5.59 21.12
N GLN A 480 -17.88 -6.74 20.44
CA GLN A 480 -17.53 -7.98 21.11
C GLN A 480 -16.07 -7.96 21.60
N ASN A 481 -15.14 -7.54 20.73
CA ASN A 481 -13.73 -7.45 21.07
C ASN A 481 -13.34 -6.05 21.58
N ILE A 482 -14.28 -5.12 21.61
CA ILE A 482 -14.13 -3.71 22.02
C ILE A 482 -12.89 -3.07 21.39
N ARG A 483 -12.82 -3.14 20.06
CA ARG A 483 -11.74 -2.54 19.27
C ARG A 483 -12.30 -1.76 18.08
N PRO A 484 -11.66 -0.65 17.71
CA PRO A 484 -12.05 0.09 16.53
C PRO A 484 -11.74 -0.73 15.25
N LEU A 485 -12.65 -0.69 14.30
CA LEU A 485 -12.46 -1.31 12.98
C LEU A 485 -11.88 -0.33 11.97
N PHE A 486 -11.79 0.96 12.32
CA PHE A 486 -11.29 2.06 11.47
C PHE A 486 -12.01 2.18 10.11
N ARG A 487 -13.20 1.61 9.97
CA ARG A 487 -14.04 1.69 8.79
C ARG A 487 -15.14 2.73 8.98
N LEU A 488 -15.33 3.56 7.96
CA LEU A 488 -16.42 4.53 7.91
C LEU A 488 -17.62 3.89 7.22
N GLU A 489 -18.78 4.01 7.86
CA GLU A 489 -20.07 3.64 7.29
C GLU A 489 -20.96 4.88 7.18
N THR A 490 -21.41 5.22 5.98
CA THR A 490 -22.29 6.37 5.72
C THR A 490 -23.77 6.00 5.83
N GLY A 491 -24.61 6.95 6.23
CA GLY A 491 -26.06 6.83 6.28
C GLY A 491 -26.66 6.66 7.67
N LYS A 492 -25.85 6.47 8.71
CA LYS A 492 -26.31 6.36 10.11
C LYS A 492 -25.32 7.03 11.06
N PRO A 493 -25.82 7.64 12.14
CA PRO A 493 -24.96 8.18 13.18
C PRO A 493 -24.28 7.07 14.00
N GLY A 494 -23.05 7.30 14.44
CA GLY A 494 -22.28 6.40 15.29
C GLY A 494 -22.56 6.63 16.79
N SER A 495 -22.43 5.56 17.61
CA SER A 495 -22.41 5.64 19.06
C SER A 495 -21.00 5.92 19.59
N SER A 496 -20.90 6.55 20.76
CA SER A 496 -19.62 6.80 21.45
C SER A 496 -19.06 5.54 22.12
N PHE A 497 -19.89 4.52 22.39
CA PHE A 497 -19.53 3.29 23.12
C PHE A 497 -18.86 3.55 24.47
N ALA A 498 -19.12 4.72 25.09
CA ALA A 498 -18.45 5.15 26.32
C ALA A 498 -18.67 4.18 27.48
N VAL A 499 -19.90 3.67 27.63
CA VAL A 499 -20.28 2.71 28.68
C VAL A 499 -19.57 1.38 28.53
N GLU A 500 -19.49 0.87 27.30
CA GLU A 500 -18.80 -0.38 26.94
C GLU A 500 -17.30 -0.29 27.17
N ILE A 501 -16.71 0.83 26.77
CA ILE A 501 -15.29 1.11 27.00
C ILE A 501 -14.99 1.21 28.50
N ALA A 502 -15.84 1.93 29.27
CA ALA A 502 -15.70 2.03 30.70
C ALA A 502 -15.78 0.66 31.41
N ARG A 503 -16.71 -0.21 30.97
CA ARG A 503 -16.83 -1.59 31.47
C ARG A 503 -15.58 -2.43 31.16
N LYS A 504 -15.01 -2.30 29.96
CA LYS A 504 -13.80 -3.03 29.57
C LYS A 504 -12.56 -2.59 30.35
N ILE A 505 -12.42 -1.30 30.59
CA ILE A 505 -11.29 -0.76 31.38
C ILE A 505 -11.38 -1.24 32.86
N GLY A 506 -12.53 -1.84 33.26
CA GLY A 506 -12.72 -2.38 34.61
C GLY A 506 -13.31 -1.37 35.56
N LEU A 507 -14.03 -0.35 35.08
CA LEU A 507 -14.75 0.55 35.97
C LEU A 507 -15.83 -0.26 36.73
N PRO A 508 -15.99 -0.09 38.08
CA PRO A 508 -16.99 -0.82 38.83
C PRO A 508 -18.41 -0.65 38.25
N GLU A 509 -19.19 -1.73 38.18
CA GLU A 509 -20.51 -1.71 37.57
C GLU A 509 -21.48 -0.77 38.30
N GLU A 510 -21.26 -0.53 39.61
CA GLU A 510 -22.00 0.45 40.41
C GLU A 510 -21.81 1.90 39.90
N ILE A 511 -20.57 2.26 39.50
CA ILE A 511 -20.26 3.56 38.92
C ILE A 511 -20.88 3.68 37.55
N ILE A 512 -20.81 2.63 36.74
CA ILE A 512 -21.40 2.58 35.40
C ILE A 512 -22.92 2.74 35.47
N ARG A 513 -23.57 2.04 36.41
CA ARG A 513 -25.01 2.15 36.62
C ARG A 513 -25.40 3.55 37.12
N ALA A 514 -24.69 4.10 38.09
CA ALA A 514 -24.94 5.44 38.60
C ALA A 514 -24.72 6.53 37.51
N ALA A 515 -23.71 6.37 36.65
CA ALA A 515 -23.49 7.24 35.51
C ALA A 515 -24.64 7.15 34.50
N SER A 516 -25.11 5.93 34.21
CA SER A 516 -26.22 5.69 33.33
C SER A 516 -27.55 6.28 33.84
N GLU A 517 -27.81 6.19 35.12
CA GLU A 517 -28.98 6.81 35.79
C GLU A 517 -28.92 8.34 35.72
N LYS A 518 -27.72 8.93 35.91
CA LYS A 518 -27.50 10.40 35.83
C LYS A 518 -27.57 10.94 34.40
N ALA A 519 -27.19 10.15 33.40
CA ALA A 519 -27.25 10.54 32.01
C ALA A 519 -28.69 10.64 31.45
N GLY A 520 -29.66 10.08 32.15
CA GLY A 520 -31.10 10.12 31.81
C GLY A 520 -31.52 9.03 30.85
N SER A 521 -32.77 8.56 30.99
CA SER A 521 -33.34 7.44 30.20
C SER A 521 -33.40 7.71 28.70
N ASP A 522 -33.59 8.95 28.28
CA ASP A 522 -33.78 9.30 26.88
C ASP A 522 -32.47 9.21 26.07
N HIS A 523 -31.35 9.65 26.62
CA HIS A 523 -30.03 9.51 25.99
C HIS A 523 -29.59 8.04 25.87
N ILE A 524 -29.88 7.25 26.91
CA ILE A 524 -29.55 5.81 26.92
C ILE A 524 -30.43 5.04 25.96
N ASN A 525 -31.71 5.38 25.82
CA ASN A 525 -32.63 4.74 24.90
C ASN A 525 -32.24 5.02 23.43
N ILE A 526 -31.86 6.24 23.10
CA ILE A 526 -31.38 6.60 21.76
C ILE A 526 -30.08 5.84 21.40
N GLU A 527 -29.11 5.82 22.33
CA GLU A 527 -27.88 5.04 22.11
C GLU A 527 -28.10 3.53 22.03
N LYS A 528 -29.05 3.01 22.80
CA LYS A 528 -29.43 1.60 22.77
C LYS A 528 -30.13 1.23 21.46
N GLN A 529 -31.05 2.05 20.97
CA GLN A 529 -31.71 1.87 19.68
C GLN A 529 -30.70 1.97 18.51
N LEU A 530 -29.74 2.91 18.57
CA LEU A 530 -28.68 3.02 17.57
C LEU A 530 -27.78 1.78 17.56
N ARG A 531 -27.53 1.17 18.74
CA ARG A 531 -26.77 -0.08 18.87
C ARG A 531 -27.51 -1.28 18.30
N GLU A 532 -28.79 -1.42 18.57
CA GLU A 532 -29.62 -2.50 18.04
C GLU A 532 -29.70 -2.41 16.53
N ILE A 533 -29.90 -1.21 15.97
CA ILE A 533 -29.91 -0.96 14.52
C ILE A 533 -28.54 -1.28 13.90
N ALA A 534 -27.43 -0.89 14.55
CA ALA A 534 -26.09 -1.18 14.04
C ALA A 534 -25.78 -2.70 14.03
N ARG A 535 -26.22 -3.42 15.08
CA ARG A 535 -26.06 -4.87 15.20
C ARG A 535 -26.89 -5.63 14.17
N ASP A 536 -28.15 -5.22 13.97
CA ASP A 536 -29.05 -5.82 12.99
C ASP A 536 -28.55 -5.58 11.57
N LYS A 537 -28.03 -4.39 11.28
CA LYS A 537 -27.44 -4.06 9.99
C LYS A 537 -26.19 -4.91 9.71
N HIS A 538 -25.28 -5.03 10.66
CA HIS A 538 -24.10 -5.88 10.50
C HIS A 538 -24.47 -7.34 10.23
N TYR A 539 -25.48 -7.85 10.93
CA TYR A 539 -26.03 -9.19 10.67
C TYR A 539 -26.58 -9.31 9.23
N TRP A 540 -27.35 -8.31 8.77
CA TRP A 540 -27.92 -8.32 7.42
C TRP A 540 -26.86 -8.11 6.33
N GLU A 541 -25.81 -7.35 6.58
CA GLU A 541 -24.68 -7.19 5.67
C GLU A 541 -23.90 -8.49 5.50
N GLN A 542 -23.53 -9.17 6.57
CA GLN A 542 -22.90 -10.49 6.49
C GLN A 542 -23.77 -11.51 5.73
N LYS A 543 -25.09 -11.45 5.94
CA LYS A 543 -26.02 -12.32 5.26
C LYS A 543 -26.12 -11.99 3.77
N ARG A 544 -26.11 -10.70 3.42
CA ARG A 544 -26.14 -10.22 2.03
C ARG A 544 -24.85 -10.59 1.28
N ASP A 545 -23.69 -10.46 1.93
CA ASP A 545 -22.42 -10.85 1.33
C ASP A 545 -22.32 -12.37 1.11
N ARG A 546 -22.87 -13.14 2.05
CA ARG A 546 -22.99 -14.60 1.88
C ARG A 546 -23.95 -14.96 0.73
N ILE A 547 -25.06 -14.23 0.57
CA ILE A 547 -26.00 -14.40 -0.55
C ILE A 547 -25.30 -14.06 -1.87
N ARG A 548 -24.60 -12.92 -1.98
CA ARG A 548 -23.84 -12.54 -3.19
C ARG A 548 -22.80 -13.56 -3.60
N LEU A 549 -22.06 -14.12 -2.62
CA LEU A 549 -21.10 -15.19 -2.89
C LEU A 549 -21.80 -16.48 -3.38
N THR A 550 -22.99 -16.77 -2.84
CA THR A 550 -23.77 -17.93 -3.26
C THR A 550 -24.35 -17.71 -4.65
N ASP A 551 -24.87 -16.52 -4.95
CA ASP A 551 -25.42 -16.16 -6.26
C ASP A 551 -24.33 -16.24 -7.36
N ARG A 552 -23.14 -15.72 -7.13
CA ARG A 552 -21.98 -15.90 -8.05
C ARG A 552 -21.67 -17.37 -8.31
N LYS A 553 -21.63 -18.19 -7.27
CA LYS A 553 -21.42 -19.63 -7.44
C LYS A 553 -22.54 -20.32 -8.20
N VAL A 554 -23.77 -19.84 -8.04
CA VAL A 554 -24.94 -20.36 -8.80
C VAL A 554 -24.82 -19.94 -10.27
N GLU A 555 -24.47 -18.69 -10.57
CA GLU A 555 -24.24 -18.22 -11.94
C GLU A 555 -23.10 -18.99 -12.63
N GLU A 556 -21.97 -19.20 -11.97
CA GLU A 556 -20.86 -20.02 -12.48
C GLU A 556 -21.29 -21.47 -12.75
N LEU A 557 -22.10 -22.04 -11.87
CA LEU A 557 -22.67 -23.39 -12.04
C LEU A 557 -23.66 -23.43 -13.22
N GLU A 558 -24.50 -22.42 -13.36
CA GLU A 558 -25.46 -22.34 -14.49
C GLU A 558 -24.73 -22.19 -15.84
N GLN A 559 -23.67 -21.39 -15.89
CA GLN A 559 -22.82 -21.28 -17.10
C GLN A 559 -22.15 -22.61 -17.44
N ASN A 560 -21.54 -23.26 -16.48
CA ASN A 560 -20.91 -24.56 -16.66
C ASN A 560 -21.93 -25.65 -17.15
N TYR A 561 -23.13 -25.66 -16.58
CA TYR A 561 -24.20 -26.59 -17.03
C TYR A 561 -24.70 -26.24 -18.43
N ALA A 562 -24.80 -24.95 -18.78
CA ALA A 562 -25.20 -24.54 -20.12
C ALA A 562 -24.15 -24.95 -21.18
N GLU A 563 -22.86 -24.83 -20.87
CA GLU A 563 -21.76 -25.30 -21.74
C GLU A 563 -21.77 -26.83 -21.90
N GLN A 564 -21.95 -27.56 -20.79
CA GLN A 564 -22.04 -29.02 -20.84
C GLN A 564 -23.25 -29.50 -21.66
N LEU A 565 -24.41 -28.85 -21.51
CA LEU A 565 -25.60 -29.14 -22.32
C LEU A 565 -25.39 -28.83 -23.81
N ALA A 566 -24.68 -27.73 -24.12
CA ALA A 566 -24.36 -27.39 -25.50
C ALA A 566 -23.42 -28.46 -26.13
N LYS A 567 -22.41 -28.93 -25.41
CA LYS A 567 -21.52 -30.00 -25.86
C LYS A 567 -22.28 -31.30 -26.10
N ILE A 568 -23.09 -31.73 -25.14
CA ILE A 568 -23.90 -32.94 -25.28
C ILE A 568 -24.86 -32.85 -26.48
N ARG A 569 -25.47 -31.70 -26.74
CA ARG A 569 -26.33 -31.49 -27.90
C ARG A 569 -25.56 -31.55 -29.22
N ALA A 570 -24.36 -31.00 -29.27
CA ALA A 570 -23.48 -31.06 -30.43
C ALA A 570 -23.05 -32.52 -30.72
N GLU A 571 -22.59 -33.24 -29.70
CA GLU A 571 -22.23 -34.65 -29.81
C GLU A 571 -23.40 -35.52 -30.24
N ARG A 572 -24.60 -35.27 -29.71
CA ARG A 572 -25.79 -35.99 -30.13
C ARG A 572 -26.15 -35.72 -31.60
N GLN A 573 -26.03 -34.47 -32.05
CA GLN A 573 -26.24 -34.15 -33.48
C GLN A 573 -25.23 -34.83 -34.39
N GLU A 574 -23.97 -34.91 -33.95
CA GLU A 574 -22.91 -35.57 -34.72
C GLU A 574 -23.13 -37.09 -34.79
N ILE A 575 -23.53 -37.70 -33.66
CA ILE A 575 -23.86 -39.14 -33.63
C ILE A 575 -25.08 -39.44 -34.55
N LEU A 576 -26.13 -38.63 -34.49
CA LEU A 576 -27.31 -38.77 -35.35
C LEU A 576 -26.98 -38.60 -36.85
N LYS A 577 -26.06 -37.67 -37.18
CA LYS A 577 -25.57 -37.45 -38.53
C LYS A 577 -24.78 -38.65 -39.04
N LYS A 578 -23.88 -39.21 -38.20
CA LYS A 578 -23.16 -40.44 -38.55
C LYS A 578 -24.06 -41.62 -38.71
N ALA A 579 -25.00 -41.86 -37.79
CA ALA A 579 -25.98 -42.93 -37.90
C ALA A 579 -26.86 -42.83 -39.15
N LYS A 580 -27.25 -41.59 -39.53
CA LYS A 580 -28.00 -41.38 -40.79
C LYS A 580 -27.14 -41.64 -42.01
N GLN A 581 -25.87 -41.29 -42.00
CA GLN A 581 -24.93 -41.59 -43.08
C GLN A 581 -24.68 -43.11 -43.20
N GLU A 582 -24.49 -43.79 -42.06
CA GLU A 582 -24.32 -45.26 -42.04
C GLU A 582 -25.60 -45.98 -42.54
N ALA A 583 -26.79 -45.52 -42.12
CA ALA A 583 -28.05 -46.08 -42.60
C ALA A 583 -28.24 -45.84 -44.12
N GLN A 584 -27.89 -44.66 -44.65
CA GLN A 584 -27.91 -44.37 -46.06
C GLN A 584 -26.91 -45.25 -46.83
N GLN A 585 -25.75 -45.51 -46.27
CA GLN A 585 -24.75 -46.37 -46.90
C GLN A 585 -25.18 -47.84 -46.93
N LEU A 586 -25.76 -48.32 -45.81
CA LEU A 586 -26.35 -49.65 -45.70
C LEU A 586 -27.48 -49.86 -46.76
N ILE A 587 -28.39 -48.88 -46.90
CA ILE A 587 -29.46 -48.92 -47.91
C ILE A 587 -28.90 -48.91 -49.34
N ALA A 588 -27.85 -48.13 -49.58
CA ALA A 588 -27.18 -48.10 -50.90
C ALA A 588 -26.49 -49.43 -51.23
N ASP A 589 -25.80 -50.02 -50.23
CA ASP A 589 -25.17 -51.33 -50.36
C ASP A 589 -26.21 -52.47 -50.54
N ALA A 590 -27.33 -52.40 -49.78
CA ALA A 590 -28.45 -53.33 -49.96
C ALA A 590 -29.07 -53.28 -51.38
N ASN A 591 -29.31 -52.04 -51.87
CA ASN A 591 -29.86 -51.86 -53.21
C ASN A 591 -28.87 -52.38 -54.28
N LYS A 592 -27.55 -52.12 -54.10
CA LYS A 592 -26.51 -52.68 -55.01
C LYS A 592 -26.44 -54.19 -54.97
N GLN A 593 -26.64 -54.80 -53.80
CA GLN A 593 -26.67 -56.27 -53.66
C GLN A 593 -27.96 -56.88 -54.32
N ILE A 594 -29.09 -56.19 -54.10
CA ILE A 594 -30.35 -56.56 -54.73
C ILE A 594 -30.25 -56.48 -56.29
N GLU A 595 -29.64 -55.39 -56.82
CA GLU A 595 -29.44 -55.24 -58.27
C GLU A 595 -28.50 -56.30 -58.85
N ASN A 596 -27.36 -56.58 -58.08
CA ASN A 596 -26.44 -57.65 -58.52
C ASN A 596 -27.11 -59.01 -58.46
N THR A 597 -27.95 -59.30 -57.46
CA THR A 597 -28.74 -60.58 -57.34
C THR A 597 -29.72 -60.70 -58.43
N ILE A 598 -30.47 -59.60 -58.81
CA ILE A 598 -31.39 -59.57 -59.96
C ILE A 598 -30.64 -59.78 -61.27
N LYS A 599 -29.47 -59.19 -61.43
CA LYS A 599 -28.55 -59.36 -62.59
C LYS A 599 -28.07 -60.79 -62.70
N THR A 600 -27.59 -61.39 -61.60
CA THR A 600 -27.15 -62.79 -61.51
C THR A 600 -28.33 -63.77 -61.83
N ILE A 601 -29.59 -63.51 -61.36
CA ILE A 601 -30.76 -64.29 -61.67
C ILE A 601 -31.17 -64.09 -63.10
N ARG A 602 -31.02 -62.97 -63.77
CA ARG A 602 -31.28 -62.73 -65.18
C ARG A 602 -30.27 -63.40 -66.10
N GLU A 603 -28.99 -63.38 -65.71
CA GLU A 603 -27.88 -63.99 -66.49
C GLU A 603 -27.84 -65.51 -66.39
N ALA A 604 -28.32 -66.06 -65.23
CA ALA A 604 -28.43 -67.54 -65.02
C ALA A 604 -29.79 -68.07 -65.53
N GLN A 605 -30.06 -67.96 -66.82
CA GLN A 605 -31.17 -68.67 -67.41
C GLN A 605 -31.02 -70.21 -67.21
N ALA A 606 -31.76 -70.78 -66.22
CA ALA A 606 -31.98 -72.19 -66.00
C ALA A 606 -31.09 -73.03 -65.08
N GLU A 607 -30.41 -72.48 -64.12
CA GLU A 607 -29.88 -73.35 -63.05
C GLU A 607 -30.49 -73.03 -61.67
N LYS A 608 -31.34 -73.99 -61.19
CA LYS A 608 -32.01 -73.91 -59.87
C LYS A 608 -31.09 -73.72 -58.68
N GLU A 609 -29.86 -74.11 -58.71
CA GLU A 609 -28.88 -74.02 -57.60
C GLU A 609 -28.36 -72.59 -57.36
N LEU A 610 -28.02 -71.87 -58.48
CA LEU A 610 -27.48 -70.48 -58.36
C LEU A 610 -28.52 -69.51 -57.88
N THR A 611 -29.77 -69.73 -58.26
CA THR A 611 -30.93 -68.92 -57.76
C THR A 611 -31.14 -69.12 -56.20
N ARG A 612 -30.90 -70.35 -55.75
CA ARG A 612 -31.03 -70.74 -54.37
C ARG A 612 -29.89 -70.16 -53.49
N LEU A 613 -28.67 -70.09 -54.03
CA LEU A 613 -27.54 -69.43 -53.39
C LEU A 613 -27.68 -67.90 -53.26
N ALA A 614 -28.14 -67.26 -54.32
CA ALA A 614 -28.34 -65.79 -54.36
C ALA A 614 -29.53 -65.37 -53.43
N ARG A 615 -30.52 -66.26 -53.23
CA ARG A 615 -31.61 -66.03 -52.21
C ARG A 615 -31.04 -66.21 -50.77
N ARG A 616 -30.18 -67.18 -50.55
CA ARG A 616 -29.56 -67.33 -49.19
C ARG A 616 -28.69 -66.12 -48.85
N GLU A 617 -27.89 -65.63 -49.76
CA GLU A 617 -27.03 -64.41 -49.49
C GLU A 617 -27.91 -63.23 -49.18
N LEU A 618 -29.07 -63.08 -49.77
CA LEU A 618 -30.02 -61.96 -49.49
C LEU A 618 -30.71 -62.12 -48.14
N ASP A 619 -31.06 -63.36 -47.76
CA ASP A 619 -31.69 -63.65 -46.49
C ASP A 619 -30.73 -63.50 -45.37
N ASP A 620 -29.45 -63.92 -45.50
CA ASP A 620 -28.35 -63.71 -44.56
C ASP A 620 -28.03 -62.21 -44.35
N PHE A 621 -28.06 -61.38 -45.40
CA PHE A 621 -27.93 -59.96 -45.31
C PHE A 621 -29.10 -59.28 -44.64
N ARG A 622 -30.30 -59.73 -44.82
CA ARG A 622 -31.51 -59.25 -44.15
C ARG A 622 -31.47 -59.58 -42.67
N GLU A 623 -31.08 -60.73 -42.27
CA GLU A 623 -30.86 -61.11 -40.86
C GLU A 623 -29.76 -60.21 -40.20
N ALA A 624 -28.68 -59.87 -40.90
CA ALA A 624 -27.64 -59.00 -40.41
C ALA A 624 -28.15 -57.56 -40.18
N VAL A 625 -29.04 -57.03 -41.05
CA VAL A 625 -29.64 -55.72 -40.89
C VAL A 625 -30.73 -55.69 -39.78
N GLU A 626 -31.50 -56.79 -39.64
CA GLU A 626 -32.51 -56.89 -38.54
C GLU A 626 -31.83 -57.05 -37.14
N ALA A 627 -30.59 -57.52 -37.04
CA ALA A 627 -29.84 -57.63 -35.81
C ALA A 627 -29.33 -56.29 -35.25
N VAL A 628 -29.41 -55.20 -35.99
CA VAL A 628 -29.08 -53.84 -35.57
C VAL A 628 -30.30 -53.15 -34.94
N ASP A 629 -30.87 -53.72 -33.90
CA ASP A 629 -31.97 -53.12 -33.17
C ASP A 629 -31.45 -52.11 -32.09
N SER A 630 -31.52 -50.85 -32.46
CA SER A 630 -31.12 -49.74 -31.58
C SER A 630 -32.24 -49.24 -30.66
N SER A 631 -33.42 -49.90 -30.62
CA SER A 631 -34.61 -49.41 -29.90
C SER A 631 -34.49 -49.39 -28.39
N GLU A 632 -33.74 -50.31 -27.79
CA GLU A 632 -33.59 -50.36 -26.33
C GLU A 632 -32.69 -49.27 -25.73
N LYS A 633 -31.66 -48.81 -26.46
CA LYS A 633 -30.79 -47.69 -26.00
C LYS A 633 -31.48 -46.34 -26.11
N GLU A 634 -32.32 -46.10 -27.17
CA GLU A 634 -33.09 -44.90 -27.30
C GLU A 634 -34.20 -44.75 -26.24
N ALA A 635 -34.85 -45.85 -25.89
CA ALA A 635 -35.85 -45.86 -24.83
C ALA A 635 -35.29 -45.62 -23.42
N SER A 636 -34.05 -46.04 -23.17
CA SER A 636 -33.37 -45.78 -21.88
C SER A 636 -32.90 -44.32 -21.75
N VAL A 637 -32.36 -43.73 -22.80
CA VAL A 637 -31.96 -42.31 -22.84
C VAL A 637 -33.18 -41.38 -22.79
N ALA A 638 -34.24 -41.69 -23.47
CA ALA A 638 -35.50 -40.91 -23.44
C ALA A 638 -36.12 -40.90 -22.03
N ARG A 639 -36.10 -42.03 -21.29
CA ARG A 639 -36.58 -42.13 -19.90
C ARG A 639 -35.72 -41.30 -18.93
N GLU A 640 -34.41 -41.25 -19.13
CA GLU A 640 -33.52 -40.46 -18.29
C GLU A 640 -33.72 -38.96 -18.55
N ILE A 641 -33.90 -38.52 -19.78
CA ILE A 641 -34.21 -37.12 -20.15
C ILE A 641 -35.56 -36.70 -19.55
N GLU A 642 -36.57 -37.52 -19.65
CA GLU A 642 -37.91 -37.24 -19.07
C GLU A 642 -37.86 -37.15 -17.54
N ARG A 643 -36.99 -37.94 -16.92
CA ARG A 643 -36.73 -37.90 -15.46
C ARG A 643 -36.05 -36.62 -15.02
N ILE A 644 -35.10 -36.09 -15.82
CA ILE A 644 -34.41 -34.82 -15.59
C ILE A 644 -35.39 -33.64 -15.80
N GLU A 645 -36.19 -33.67 -16.84
CA GLU A 645 -37.20 -32.63 -17.12
C GLU A 645 -38.29 -32.58 -16.04
N ARG A 646 -38.79 -33.71 -15.57
CA ARG A 646 -39.74 -33.78 -14.44
C ARG A 646 -39.12 -33.27 -13.12
N ARG A 647 -37.80 -33.48 -12.89
CA ARG A 647 -37.10 -32.88 -11.72
C ARG A 647 -37.01 -31.39 -11.86
N ARG A 648 -36.76 -30.85 -13.05
CA ARG A 648 -36.67 -29.41 -13.33
C ARG A 648 -38.08 -28.75 -13.17
N GLN A 649 -39.13 -29.30 -13.71
CA GLN A 649 -40.49 -28.78 -13.52
C GLN A 649 -40.90 -28.77 -12.04
N ARG A 650 -40.64 -29.83 -11.28
CA ARG A 650 -40.89 -29.84 -9.81
C ARG A 650 -40.10 -28.84 -9.03
N ARG A 651 -38.91 -28.47 -9.50
CA ARG A 651 -38.06 -27.44 -8.89
C ARG A 651 -38.57 -26.04 -9.21
N ASP A 652 -38.99 -25.81 -10.42
CA ASP A 652 -39.58 -24.53 -10.87
C ASP A 652 -40.95 -24.29 -10.23
N GLU A 653 -41.77 -25.33 -10.10
CA GLU A 653 -43.02 -25.26 -9.33
C GLU A 653 -42.78 -25.02 -7.84
N ARG A 654 -41.71 -25.57 -7.27
CA ARG A 654 -41.31 -25.27 -5.87
C ARG A 654 -40.80 -23.83 -5.71
N LYS A 655 -40.06 -23.30 -6.69
CA LYS A 655 -39.66 -21.88 -6.70
C LYS A 655 -40.87 -20.96 -6.86
N ALA A 656 -41.81 -21.28 -7.75
CA ALA A 656 -43.03 -20.53 -7.92
C ALA A 656 -43.93 -20.58 -6.67
N ARG A 657 -44.06 -21.74 -6.00
CA ARG A 657 -44.77 -21.86 -4.73
C ARG A 657 -44.08 -21.16 -3.56
N GLN A 658 -42.72 -21.08 -3.53
CA GLN A 658 -41.98 -20.31 -2.53
C GLN A 658 -42.09 -18.80 -2.79
N GLY A 659 -42.11 -18.35 -4.04
CA GLY A 659 -42.35 -16.96 -4.41
C GLY A 659 -43.79 -16.51 -4.08
N ALA A 660 -44.79 -17.38 -4.29
CA ALA A 660 -46.18 -17.09 -3.92
C ALA A 660 -46.43 -17.12 -2.42
N LYS A 661 -45.71 -17.98 -1.65
CA LYS A 661 -45.80 -17.97 -0.19
C LYS A 661 -45.07 -16.80 0.47
N ALA A 662 -44.10 -16.17 -0.21
CA ALA A 662 -43.41 -14.97 0.30
C ALA A 662 -44.27 -13.69 0.12
N ALA A 663 -45.30 -13.73 -0.73
CA ALA A 663 -46.21 -12.60 -0.95
C ALA A 663 -47.43 -12.64 -0.05
N GLU A 664 -47.70 -13.75 0.65
CA GLU A 664 -48.93 -13.97 1.45
C GLU A 664 -48.70 -14.05 2.98
N THR A 665 -47.46 -13.85 3.44
CA THR A 665 -47.16 -13.79 4.88
C THR A 665 -46.81 -12.37 5.34
N ALA A 666 -47.79 -11.49 5.29
CA ALA A 666 -47.85 -10.29 6.11
C ALA A 666 -49.08 -10.41 7.03
N ALA A 667 -48.92 -11.02 8.17
CA ALA A 667 -49.51 -10.83 9.48
C ALA A 667 -49.57 -12.18 10.23
N PRO A 668 -49.03 -12.27 11.44
CA PRO A 668 -49.23 -13.47 12.26
C PRO A 668 -50.51 -13.34 13.08
N GLU A 669 -51.52 -14.22 12.83
CA GLU A 669 -52.55 -14.52 13.82
C GLU A 669 -51.94 -15.30 15.00
N PRO A 670 -52.40 -15.05 16.25
CA PRO A 670 -51.86 -15.71 17.43
C PRO A 670 -52.30 -17.15 17.51
N GLU A 671 -51.37 -18.11 17.49
CA GLU A 671 -51.66 -19.54 17.75
C GLU A 671 -52.11 -19.73 19.21
N LYS A 672 -53.24 -20.43 19.37
CA LYS A 672 -53.77 -20.89 20.67
C LYS A 672 -52.78 -21.80 21.34
N PRO A 673 -52.53 -21.69 22.65
CA PRO A 673 -51.58 -22.51 23.38
C PRO A 673 -51.97 -23.98 23.37
N ARG A 674 -51.10 -24.84 22.91
CA ARG A 674 -51.25 -26.30 22.96
C ARG A 674 -51.07 -26.79 24.40
N GLU A 675 -51.97 -27.56 24.94
CA GLU A 675 -51.82 -28.16 26.27
C GLU A 675 -50.68 -29.17 26.36
N ALA A 676 -49.91 -29.13 27.46
CA ALA A 676 -48.85 -30.08 27.74
C ALA A 676 -49.42 -31.42 28.14
N VAL A 677 -49.18 -32.47 27.35
CA VAL A 677 -49.54 -33.88 27.63
C VAL A 677 -48.27 -34.73 27.79
N ALA A 678 -48.40 -35.92 28.37
CA ALA A 678 -47.25 -36.81 28.51
C ALA A 678 -46.55 -37.06 27.14
N GLY A 679 -45.26 -36.88 27.09
CA GLY A 679 -44.42 -36.93 25.88
C GLY A 679 -44.21 -35.57 25.20
N SER A 680 -44.93 -34.50 25.60
CA SER A 680 -44.69 -33.15 25.08
C SER A 680 -43.32 -32.59 25.49
N LYS A 681 -42.65 -31.93 24.55
CA LYS A 681 -41.43 -31.15 24.81
C LYS A 681 -41.81 -29.79 25.29
N VAL A 682 -41.28 -29.38 26.42
CA VAL A 682 -41.71 -28.14 27.11
C VAL A 682 -40.54 -27.33 27.58
N ARG A 683 -40.71 -26.01 27.62
CA ARG A 683 -39.78 -25.05 28.21
C ARG A 683 -40.44 -24.42 29.45
N MET A 684 -39.68 -24.21 30.48
CA MET A 684 -40.17 -23.57 31.70
C MET A 684 -40.21 -22.05 31.56
N ALA A 685 -41.31 -21.42 31.87
CA ALA A 685 -41.44 -19.97 31.76
C ALA A 685 -40.37 -19.24 32.60
N GLY A 686 -39.59 -18.36 31.96
CA GLY A 686 -38.49 -17.63 32.59
C GLY A 686 -37.14 -18.34 32.62
N GLN A 687 -37.00 -19.53 32.00
CA GLN A 687 -35.73 -20.27 31.91
C GLN A 687 -35.54 -20.81 30.48
N GLU A 688 -34.29 -20.91 30.00
CA GLU A 688 -33.96 -21.47 28.69
C GLU A 688 -33.94 -23.02 28.67
N MET A 689 -34.09 -23.67 29.81
CA MET A 689 -34.05 -25.13 29.92
C MET A 689 -35.26 -25.80 29.29
N VAL A 690 -35.01 -26.78 28.41
CA VAL A 690 -36.05 -27.57 27.77
C VAL A 690 -36.10 -28.99 28.35
N GLY A 691 -37.29 -29.55 28.53
CA GLY A 691 -37.47 -30.87 29.11
C GLY A 691 -38.59 -31.65 28.43
N VAL A 692 -38.78 -32.92 28.81
CA VAL A 692 -39.85 -33.80 28.30
C VAL A 692 -40.80 -34.11 29.43
N VAL A 693 -42.11 -33.95 29.20
CA VAL A 693 -43.17 -34.29 30.17
C VAL A 693 -43.29 -35.82 30.27
N GLN A 694 -42.98 -36.36 31.44
CA GLN A 694 -43.10 -37.81 31.68
C GLN A 694 -44.47 -38.24 32.14
N SER A 695 -45.12 -37.47 33.01
CA SER A 695 -46.47 -37.78 33.46
C SER A 695 -47.20 -36.46 33.83
N VAL A 696 -48.51 -36.51 33.74
CA VAL A 696 -49.39 -35.37 34.09
C VAL A 696 -50.44 -35.86 35.12
N LYS A 697 -50.47 -35.24 36.28
CA LYS A 697 -51.53 -35.48 37.34
C LYS A 697 -52.25 -34.18 37.68
N GLY A 698 -53.45 -34.01 37.14
CA GLY A 698 -54.25 -32.81 37.39
C GLY A 698 -53.58 -31.51 36.83
N LYS A 699 -53.38 -30.53 37.68
CA LYS A 699 -52.75 -29.25 37.35
C LYS A 699 -51.22 -29.28 37.37
N ARG A 700 -50.57 -30.39 37.73
CA ARG A 700 -49.10 -30.53 37.80
C ARG A 700 -48.60 -31.55 36.77
N ALA A 701 -47.49 -31.27 36.19
CA ALA A 701 -46.79 -32.16 35.26
C ALA A 701 -45.38 -32.48 35.79
N GLN A 702 -44.98 -33.75 35.68
CA GLN A 702 -43.62 -34.18 36.00
C GLN A 702 -42.77 -34.12 34.71
N VAL A 703 -41.78 -33.28 34.73
CA VAL A 703 -40.95 -32.98 33.58
C VAL A 703 -39.49 -33.35 33.84
N ALA A 704 -38.88 -34.07 32.91
CA ALA A 704 -37.45 -34.41 32.92
C ALA A 704 -36.67 -33.34 32.18
N PHE A 705 -35.84 -32.60 32.87
CA PHE A 705 -34.83 -31.65 32.34
C PHE A 705 -33.46 -32.33 32.41
N GLY A 706 -33.05 -32.98 31.31
CA GLY A 706 -31.86 -33.84 31.32
C GLY A 706 -31.99 -35.01 32.30
N GLN A 707 -31.16 -35.09 33.33
CA GLN A 707 -31.19 -36.12 34.38
C GLN A 707 -32.02 -35.73 35.62
N ILE A 708 -32.56 -34.51 35.66
CA ILE A 708 -33.30 -33.99 36.81
C ILE A 708 -34.81 -34.12 36.55
N LEU A 709 -35.53 -34.81 37.40
CA LEU A 709 -36.97 -34.93 37.42
C LEU A 709 -37.59 -33.88 38.36
N THR A 710 -38.42 -32.97 37.82
CA THR A 710 -39.03 -31.91 38.59
C THR A 710 -40.55 -31.89 38.37
N THR A 711 -41.36 -31.67 39.41
CA THR A 711 -42.82 -31.50 39.30
C THR A 711 -43.15 -30.00 39.20
N VAL A 712 -43.70 -29.59 38.04
CA VAL A 712 -43.97 -28.20 37.70
C VAL A 712 -45.47 -28.00 37.40
N ASP A 713 -46.02 -26.82 37.73
CA ASP A 713 -47.40 -26.48 37.37
C ASP A 713 -47.51 -26.29 35.88
N LYS A 714 -48.59 -26.82 35.24
CA LYS A 714 -48.84 -26.73 33.78
C LYS A 714 -48.86 -25.30 33.24
N SER A 715 -49.27 -24.35 34.04
CA SER A 715 -49.32 -22.94 33.69
C SER A 715 -47.95 -22.30 33.43
N ARG A 716 -46.89 -22.95 33.93
CA ARG A 716 -45.46 -22.51 33.76
C ARG A 716 -44.73 -23.24 32.65
N LEU A 717 -45.41 -24.07 31.88
CA LEU A 717 -44.82 -24.87 30.80
C LEU A 717 -45.31 -24.40 29.47
N THR A 718 -44.42 -24.11 28.54
CA THR A 718 -44.73 -23.77 27.14
C THR A 718 -44.27 -24.93 26.26
N VAL A 719 -45.20 -25.50 25.46
CA VAL A 719 -44.90 -26.57 24.53
C VAL A 719 -44.01 -26.04 23.42
N VAL A 720 -42.82 -26.64 23.20
CA VAL A 720 -41.89 -26.26 22.17
C VAL A 720 -41.85 -27.28 21.02
N SER A 721 -41.47 -26.83 19.85
CA SER A 721 -41.38 -27.69 18.68
C SER A 721 -40.22 -28.70 18.76
N ASN A 722 -40.33 -29.79 18.02
CA ASN A 722 -39.23 -30.78 17.94
C ASN A 722 -37.90 -30.23 17.46
N ASN A 723 -37.93 -29.16 16.68
CA ASN A 723 -36.75 -28.50 16.19
C ASN A 723 -36.09 -27.63 17.28
N GLU A 724 -36.90 -26.86 18.01
CA GLU A 724 -36.40 -26.07 19.16
C GLU A 724 -35.84 -26.94 20.28
N TYR A 725 -36.43 -28.10 20.53
CA TYR A 725 -35.89 -29.07 21.50
C TYR A 725 -34.55 -29.65 21.08
N ARG A 726 -34.39 -29.97 19.73
CA ARG A 726 -33.13 -30.50 19.20
C ARG A 726 -32.03 -29.44 19.16
N GLU A 727 -32.35 -28.17 18.95
CA GLU A 727 -31.40 -27.06 19.03
C GLU A 727 -30.91 -26.81 20.45
N ALA A 728 -31.85 -26.83 21.42
CA ALA A 728 -31.54 -26.60 22.84
C ALA A 728 -30.82 -27.77 23.50
N THR A 729 -30.93 -29.01 22.97
CA THR A 729 -30.25 -30.23 23.50
C THR A 729 -29.04 -30.70 22.66
N ARG A 730 -28.61 -29.94 21.63
CA ARG A 730 -27.38 -30.22 20.93
C ARG A 730 -26.20 -30.07 21.91
N PRO A 731 -25.36 -31.12 22.11
CA PRO A 731 -24.16 -30.97 22.89
C PRO A 731 -23.30 -29.92 22.19
N VAL A 732 -22.99 -28.81 22.88
CA VAL A 732 -21.99 -27.86 22.46
C VAL A 732 -20.64 -28.54 22.53
N THR A 733 -20.27 -29.24 21.47
CA THR A 733 -18.87 -29.58 21.27
C THR A 733 -18.15 -28.24 21.02
N ALA A 734 -17.54 -27.70 22.05
CA ALA A 734 -16.56 -26.67 21.96
C ALA A 734 -15.44 -27.14 21.01
N ARG A 735 -15.55 -26.86 19.73
CA ARG A 735 -14.41 -26.87 18.82
C ARG A 735 -13.63 -25.60 19.10
N THR A 736 -12.68 -25.74 19.99
CA THR A 736 -11.62 -24.79 20.25
C THR A 736 -10.89 -24.52 18.94
N VAL A 737 -11.12 -23.34 18.35
CA VAL A 737 -10.25 -22.78 17.30
C VAL A 737 -9.05 -22.15 18.02
N VAL A 738 -8.11 -22.98 18.46
CA VAL A 738 -6.87 -22.55 19.17
C VAL A 738 -5.63 -23.21 18.55
N SER A 739 -5.67 -23.67 17.28
CA SER A 739 -4.54 -24.46 16.77
C SER A 739 -3.55 -23.67 15.90
N VAL A 740 -3.81 -22.40 15.53
CA VAL A 740 -2.91 -21.63 14.64
C VAL A 740 -1.99 -20.68 15.43
N ASP A 741 -2.41 -20.21 16.59
CA ASP A 741 -1.61 -19.25 17.38
C ASP A 741 -0.54 -19.97 18.25
N ILE A 742 -0.81 -21.17 18.71
CA ILE A 742 0.13 -21.98 19.53
C ILE A 742 1.34 -22.45 18.71
N SER A 743 1.14 -22.76 17.43
CA SER A 743 2.24 -23.24 16.59
C SER A 743 3.22 -22.12 16.23
N SER A 744 2.75 -20.90 16.00
CA SER A 744 3.59 -19.73 15.74
C SER A 744 4.32 -19.25 17.00
N ARG A 745 3.69 -19.33 18.16
CA ARG A 745 4.32 -19.00 19.47
C ARG A 745 5.35 -20.05 19.87
N LYS A 746 5.10 -21.33 19.63
CA LYS A 746 6.10 -22.41 19.85
C LYS A 746 7.38 -22.23 19.01
N LEU A 747 7.26 -21.74 17.78
CA LEU A 747 8.41 -21.53 16.88
C LEU A 747 9.27 -20.31 17.26
N ASN A 748 8.69 -19.32 17.92
CA ASN A 748 9.35 -18.03 18.25
C ASN A 748 9.64 -17.86 19.74
N PHE A 749 9.22 -18.79 20.60
CA PHE A 749 9.44 -18.70 22.04
C PHE A 749 10.94 -18.87 22.38
N ARG A 750 11.45 -17.95 23.20
CA ARG A 750 12.79 -18.03 23.77
C ARG A 750 12.67 -18.38 25.24
N ASP A 751 13.53 -19.23 25.74
CA ASP A 751 13.58 -19.71 27.11
C ASP A 751 14.16 -18.70 28.11
N HIS A 752 14.51 -17.51 27.64
CA HIS A 752 15.06 -16.45 28.47
C HIS A 752 14.56 -15.08 28.05
N ILE A 753 14.45 -14.16 29.05
CA ILE A 753 14.09 -12.76 28.84
C ILE A 753 15.08 -11.84 29.57
N ASP A 754 15.46 -10.73 28.94
CA ASP A 754 16.36 -9.72 29.52
C ASP A 754 15.57 -8.44 29.84
N VAL A 755 15.47 -8.13 31.12
CA VAL A 755 14.75 -6.96 31.64
C VAL A 755 15.67 -5.97 32.38
N ARG A 756 16.99 -6.05 32.13
CA ARG A 756 17.97 -5.15 32.73
C ARG A 756 17.76 -3.72 32.24
N GLY A 757 17.86 -2.76 33.14
CA GLY A 757 17.76 -1.33 32.85
C GLY A 757 16.33 -0.83 32.64
N MET A 758 15.32 -1.69 32.77
CA MET A 758 13.90 -1.31 32.67
C MET A 758 13.35 -0.81 34.00
N ARG A 759 12.28 -0.02 33.96
CA ARG A 759 11.55 0.36 35.14
C ARG A 759 10.78 -0.85 35.69
N ALA A 760 10.59 -0.91 37.01
CA ALA A 760 9.98 -2.07 37.67
C ALA A 760 8.60 -2.44 37.12
N SER A 761 7.75 -1.45 36.79
CA SER A 761 6.43 -1.69 36.16
C SER A 761 6.51 -2.28 34.77
N GLU A 762 7.38 -1.73 33.92
CA GLU A 762 7.57 -2.21 32.52
C GLU A 762 8.18 -3.62 32.48
N ALA A 763 9.13 -3.87 33.38
CA ALA A 763 9.75 -5.18 33.50
C ALA A 763 8.75 -6.24 34.00
N LEU A 764 7.84 -5.85 34.91
CA LEU A 764 6.83 -6.77 35.45
C LEU A 764 5.82 -7.18 34.37
N ASP A 765 5.34 -6.22 33.57
CA ASP A 765 4.41 -6.50 32.47
C ASP A 765 5.02 -7.45 31.42
N LEU A 766 6.30 -7.26 31.10
CA LEU A 766 7.02 -8.13 30.17
C LEU A 766 7.23 -9.54 30.76
N VAL A 767 7.57 -9.64 32.04
CA VAL A 767 7.73 -10.94 32.72
C VAL A 767 6.39 -11.67 32.83
N GLN A 768 5.27 -10.99 33.06
CA GLN A 768 3.95 -11.59 33.08
C GLN A 768 3.62 -12.22 31.73
N ASN A 769 3.73 -11.49 30.64
CA ASN A 769 3.49 -12.00 29.30
C ASN A 769 4.43 -13.16 28.96
N PHE A 770 5.68 -13.09 29.37
CA PHE A 770 6.67 -14.15 29.14
C PHE A 770 6.34 -15.45 29.90
N ILE A 771 5.89 -15.37 31.14
CA ILE A 771 5.45 -16.52 31.95
C ILE A 771 4.17 -17.12 31.35
N ASP A 772 3.21 -16.32 30.93
CA ASP A 772 1.99 -16.78 30.28
C ASP A 772 2.30 -17.52 28.96
N ASP A 773 3.22 -16.98 28.15
CA ASP A 773 3.68 -17.64 26.92
C ASP A 773 4.44 -18.96 27.24
N ALA A 774 5.27 -18.99 28.28
CA ALA A 774 5.97 -20.19 28.71
C ALA A 774 5.00 -21.31 29.15
N LEU A 775 3.97 -20.96 29.89
CA LEU A 775 2.91 -21.89 30.32
C LEU A 775 2.12 -22.42 29.11
N MET A 776 1.75 -21.55 28.16
CA MET A 776 1.04 -21.95 26.93
C MET A 776 1.87 -22.87 26.05
N VAL A 777 3.19 -22.63 25.96
CA VAL A 777 4.12 -23.45 25.16
C VAL A 777 4.46 -24.77 25.87
N GLY A 778 4.29 -24.82 27.21
CA GLY A 778 4.58 -26.00 28.05
C GLY A 778 6.08 -26.24 28.26
N VAL A 779 6.84 -25.15 28.45
CA VAL A 779 8.28 -25.21 28.75
C VAL A 779 8.49 -25.46 30.23
N GLY A 780 9.35 -26.40 30.56
CA GLY A 780 9.59 -26.80 31.97
C GLY A 780 10.44 -25.81 32.76
N THR A 781 11.30 -25.00 32.10
CA THR A 781 12.23 -24.06 32.78
C THR A 781 12.49 -22.87 31.92
N VAL A 782 12.49 -21.66 32.53
CA VAL A 782 12.84 -20.41 31.87
C VAL A 782 13.74 -19.54 32.75
N SER A 783 14.46 -18.57 32.14
CA SER A 783 15.38 -17.68 32.85
C SER A 783 15.04 -16.21 32.65
N ILE A 784 15.14 -15.43 33.72
CA ILE A 784 14.86 -13.99 33.72
C ILE A 784 16.12 -13.24 34.15
N LEU A 785 16.71 -12.46 33.23
CA LEU A 785 17.86 -11.60 33.48
C LEU A 785 17.41 -10.22 33.99
N HIS A 786 17.57 -9.94 35.27
CA HIS A 786 17.23 -8.66 35.88
C HIS A 786 18.45 -7.86 36.38
N GLY A 787 19.63 -8.46 36.37
CA GLY A 787 20.89 -7.84 36.81
C GLY A 787 21.09 -7.87 38.32
N LYS A 788 22.29 -7.43 38.76
CA LYS A 788 22.71 -7.46 40.19
C LYS A 788 22.46 -6.13 40.94
N GLY A 789 21.97 -5.06 40.29
CA GLY A 789 21.81 -3.70 40.77
C GLY A 789 21.38 -3.59 42.26
N THR A 790 20.47 -2.69 42.61
CA THR A 790 19.96 -2.50 43.99
C THR A 790 19.11 -3.68 44.51
N GLY A 791 18.81 -4.66 43.70
CA GLY A 791 17.96 -5.80 44.05
C GLY A 791 16.45 -5.55 43.96
N ALA A 792 16.02 -4.30 43.79
CA ALA A 792 14.59 -3.94 43.79
C ALA A 792 13.80 -4.64 42.69
N LEU A 793 14.36 -4.71 41.48
CA LEU A 793 13.73 -5.39 40.35
C LEU A 793 13.61 -6.91 40.55
N LYS A 794 14.63 -7.55 41.13
CA LYS A 794 14.62 -8.94 41.53
C LYS A 794 13.52 -9.26 42.55
N GLU A 795 13.38 -8.40 43.55
CA GLU A 795 12.36 -8.60 44.61
C GLU A 795 10.95 -8.47 44.06
N GLU A 796 10.68 -7.51 43.21
CA GLU A 796 9.36 -7.34 42.56
C GLU A 796 9.01 -8.53 41.67
N ILE A 797 9.95 -8.97 40.80
CA ILE A 797 9.77 -10.13 39.94
C ILE A 797 9.51 -11.38 40.77
N ARG A 798 10.25 -11.60 41.86
CA ARG A 798 10.04 -12.77 42.74
C ARG A 798 8.74 -12.67 43.52
N ARG A 799 8.28 -11.48 43.91
CA ARG A 799 6.97 -11.30 44.52
C ARG A 799 5.86 -11.75 43.58
N TYR A 800 5.93 -11.34 42.31
CA TYR A 800 4.98 -11.78 41.27
C TYR A 800 5.04 -13.29 41.04
N LEU A 801 6.22 -13.89 40.83
CA LEU A 801 6.37 -15.31 40.57
C LEU A 801 5.78 -16.21 41.69
N ARG A 802 5.75 -15.74 42.93
CA ARG A 802 5.09 -16.45 44.04
C ARG A 802 3.54 -16.42 43.98
N THR A 803 2.97 -15.52 43.17
CA THR A 803 1.50 -15.46 42.99
C THR A 803 1.00 -16.37 41.88
N VAL A 804 1.88 -16.98 41.09
CA VAL A 804 1.54 -17.85 39.97
C VAL A 804 1.56 -19.31 40.46
N PRO A 805 0.39 -20.00 40.48
CA PRO A 805 0.28 -21.36 41.08
C PRO A 805 1.05 -22.44 40.32
N GLU A 806 1.30 -22.22 39.02
CA GLU A 806 1.95 -23.15 38.12
C GLU A 806 3.49 -23.15 38.25
N ILE A 807 4.07 -22.27 39.08
CA ILE A 807 5.52 -22.20 39.32
C ILE A 807 5.91 -23.06 40.50
N ALA A 808 6.68 -24.12 40.22
CA ALA A 808 7.20 -25.04 41.23
C ALA A 808 8.35 -24.39 42.03
N SER A 809 9.25 -23.64 41.40
CA SER A 809 10.33 -22.96 42.10
C SER A 809 10.90 -21.79 41.32
N ALA A 810 11.40 -20.77 42.02
CA ALA A 810 12.11 -19.63 41.48
C ALA A 810 13.39 -19.39 42.30
N ALA A 811 14.54 -19.68 41.72
CA ALA A 811 15.86 -19.65 42.42
C ALA A 811 16.89 -18.78 41.63
N ASP A 812 17.97 -18.42 42.26
CA ASP A 812 19.12 -17.76 41.61
C ASP A 812 19.85 -18.80 40.73
N GLU A 813 20.37 -18.36 39.60
CA GLU A 813 21.24 -19.16 38.73
C GLU A 813 22.59 -19.47 39.46
N HIS A 814 23.29 -20.49 39.00
CA HIS A 814 24.59 -20.88 39.54
C HIS A 814 25.59 -19.72 39.43
N ALA A 815 26.47 -19.58 40.39
CA ALA A 815 27.44 -18.44 40.50
C ALA A 815 28.28 -18.25 39.22
N ASP A 816 28.66 -19.33 38.55
CA ASP A 816 29.47 -19.34 37.34
C ASP A 816 28.69 -18.95 36.06
N ARG A 817 27.35 -18.89 36.10
CA ARG A 817 26.49 -18.60 34.98
C ARG A 817 25.66 -17.31 35.12
N GLY A 818 26.03 -16.44 36.04
CA GLY A 818 25.38 -15.14 36.29
C GLY A 818 24.90 -14.91 37.72
N GLY A 819 24.70 -15.96 38.50
CA GLY A 819 24.37 -15.92 39.92
C GLY A 819 23.13 -15.09 40.25
N ALA A 820 23.19 -14.27 41.27
CA ALA A 820 22.06 -13.47 41.79
C ALA A 820 21.49 -12.41 40.79
N GLY A 821 22.05 -12.28 39.58
CA GLY A 821 21.52 -11.40 38.52
C GLY A 821 20.50 -12.07 37.60
N ILE A 822 20.27 -13.39 37.72
CA ILE A 822 19.36 -14.18 36.92
C ILE A 822 18.48 -15.01 37.85
N THR A 823 17.18 -15.02 37.59
CA THR A 823 16.23 -15.91 38.28
C THR A 823 15.80 -17.04 37.33
N ILE A 824 16.02 -18.28 37.73
CA ILE A 824 15.52 -19.47 37.05
C ILE A 824 14.16 -19.81 37.62
N VAL A 825 13.20 -20.03 36.74
CA VAL A 825 11.80 -20.38 37.07
C VAL A 825 11.52 -21.77 36.51
N ASN A 826 11.14 -22.71 37.40
CA ASN A 826 10.70 -24.03 37.05
C ASN A 826 9.18 -24.11 37.22
N PHE A 827 8.51 -24.64 36.21
CA PHE A 827 7.07 -24.90 36.24
C PHE A 827 6.74 -26.28 36.78
N SER A 828 5.55 -26.42 37.39
CA SER A 828 5.08 -27.65 37.98
C SER A 828 4.60 -28.69 36.95
#